data_53d3de42115936986594b6511aaee091
#
_entry.id   53d3de42115936986594b6511aaee091
#
_cell.length_a   1.000
_cell.length_b   1.000
_cell.length_c   1.000
_cell.angle_alpha   90.00
_cell.angle_beta   90.00
_cell.angle_gamma   90.00
#
_symmetry.space_group_name_H-M   'P 1'
#
loop_
_entity.id
_entity.type
_entity.pdbx_description
1 polymer ?
#
loop_
_entity_poly.entity_id
_entity_poly.type
_entity_poly.pdbx_seq_one_letter_code
_entity_poly.pdbx_strand_id
1 'polypeptide(L)'
;MRTIEVIFVLLALCSSVSGAEQGPIIIENAHVRYTISPNGKNLGFFDLATGIDYLKRDTPSVCALVRGGDREYPATGVRLANGRLTIEFDPANVTAVLGVQARDSYIRLAVESVSGNNVESLTFLNVPLTLQARPTEPFGACALSLNLFTHVKQLPALQKSLWASCYSKFGMEGAKVAFVGMPTEKMLTALKQVLTEADEMPHCTVAGPWANEVLFNHGSYLFNFGSLTESNVDEWIAMAGSLGVTQIDNHGGGKFFRFGDFELNREKWPKGWNTYRRIVKRLHDAGIGSIFHTYAFFIDKRSKYVTPVPDRRLDAFRVFTLAEPIDSNATEVAVNESTKGMSTVTGFFEHNSVILHVGDELMTFGAVSQEPPWRFTKLKRGAFGTRAAIHEKGTKARHLKECFGLLVPDPESSLFDEIAQNHARIVNECDFDGIYLDAIDGSSILRGSDECWYWADKFVFEIQKHLKKPVGMEMSAMWHHFWQFRTRWQAWDYPQRGHKRFIDLHAASVNGPLLLPLHLGWWNFQEFNPPQVEPTYPDVIEYLGAKLIGWDAGISLTGAINRDRLEAVPLFRRAVDILHTCEELRRDKTFDGSIRAKLREPDKEFSLFRDKSGDWRFRPAYYDAHTASCCEPWSLSWRATNPFGEQPVNFRLEALMSAGPYDDANNIILADLSRPGQFAGPPRTANGVTASLGKASNGSEGAGIFRTTNSGKVSRNAAWVRLDRKFEPLLNLKKHQAIGVWVDGDGLGEILAIRLESPRHISLGAVADRYVTIDFTGPRLLTLVEMESSRWSDYAWNDSKGLYNVYRENVNFGSIESLSLWYNNLPKDQQVTCTIGPIKAMPMVACKVKNPTVSINGKTIVLPVEMPSGSYLEFNASNNCTLYGSKGEIISRITPDGEIPVLSSGENHVRVSCDSADGPPPRLKLTIISHGEPL
;
A
#
# COMPACT_ATOMS: atom_id res chain seq x y z
N MET A 1 -10.12 -1.62 -49.30
CA MET A 1 -9.69 -3.02 -49.47
C MET A 1 -10.75 -3.86 -48.80
N ARG A 2 -11.40 -4.73 -49.55
CA ARG A 2 -12.52 -5.55 -49.04
C ARG A 2 -11.99 -6.64 -48.13
N THR A 3 -12.47 -6.68 -46.89
CA THR A 3 -12.18 -7.73 -45.90
C THR A 3 -12.93 -9.00 -46.33
N ILE A 4 -12.20 -10.07 -46.57
CA ILE A 4 -12.77 -11.38 -46.85
C ILE A 4 -13.12 -12.04 -45.53
N GLU A 5 -14.40 -12.16 -45.23
CA GLU A 5 -14.93 -13.01 -44.15
C GLU A 5 -14.73 -14.47 -44.54
N VAL A 6 -13.82 -15.14 -43.89
CA VAL A 6 -13.67 -16.59 -44.00
C VAL A 6 -14.61 -17.25 -43.00
N ILE A 7 -15.75 -17.68 -43.50
CA ILE A 7 -16.71 -18.49 -42.77
C ILE A 7 -16.21 -19.93 -42.82
N PHE A 8 -15.72 -20.47 -41.70
CA PHE A 8 -15.53 -21.91 -41.55
C PHE A 8 -16.89 -22.61 -41.33
N VAL A 9 -17.39 -23.22 -42.35
CA VAL A 9 -18.55 -24.09 -42.28
C VAL A 9 -18.06 -25.48 -41.88
N LEU A 10 -18.38 -25.95 -40.68
CA LEU A 10 -18.23 -27.33 -40.28
C LEU A 10 -19.37 -28.17 -40.95
N LEU A 11 -19.02 -29.03 -41.89
CA LEU A 11 -19.91 -30.06 -42.41
C LEU A 11 -20.16 -31.11 -41.32
N ALA A 12 -21.32 -31.06 -40.70
CA ALA A 12 -21.81 -32.15 -39.89
C ALA A 12 -22.53 -33.18 -40.77
N LEU A 13 -21.92 -34.34 -40.95
CA LEU A 13 -22.60 -35.55 -41.50
C LEU A 13 -23.60 -36.04 -40.45
N CYS A 14 -24.89 -35.86 -40.74
CA CYS A 14 -25.97 -36.50 -40.01
C CYS A 14 -26.01 -38.00 -40.32
N SER A 15 -25.56 -38.82 -39.37
CA SER A 15 -25.95 -40.23 -39.30
C SER A 15 -26.63 -40.46 -37.94
N SER A 16 -27.92 -40.75 -38.03
CA SER A 16 -28.76 -41.19 -36.93
C SER A 16 -28.30 -42.59 -36.45
N VAL A 17 -27.59 -42.64 -35.31
CA VAL A 17 -27.34 -43.89 -34.58
C VAL A 17 -27.63 -43.61 -33.10
N SER A 18 -28.54 -44.39 -32.56
CA SER A 18 -28.89 -44.44 -31.15
C SER A 18 -27.72 -44.81 -30.28
N GLY A 19 -27.43 -44.02 -29.19
CA GLY A 19 -26.57 -44.45 -28.12
C GLY A 19 -25.08 -44.12 -28.23
N ALA A 20 -24.65 -43.15 -29.07
CA ALA A 20 -23.28 -42.68 -29.08
C ALA A 20 -23.03 -41.75 -27.87
N GLU A 21 -22.05 -42.07 -27.01
CA GLU A 21 -21.48 -41.12 -26.04
C GLU A 21 -21.13 -39.82 -26.79
N GLN A 22 -21.73 -38.71 -26.40
CA GLN A 22 -21.35 -37.41 -26.97
C GLN A 22 -19.88 -37.19 -26.71
N GLY A 23 -19.11 -36.95 -27.74
CA GLY A 23 -17.66 -36.61 -27.61
C GLY A 23 -17.47 -35.29 -26.85
N PRO A 24 -16.22 -34.97 -26.48
CA PRO A 24 -15.92 -33.74 -25.80
C PRO A 24 -16.29 -32.50 -26.61
N ILE A 25 -16.81 -31.47 -25.93
CA ILE A 25 -17.13 -30.18 -26.50
C ILE A 25 -15.81 -29.41 -26.67
N ILE A 26 -15.56 -28.91 -27.88
CA ILE A 26 -14.37 -28.17 -28.24
C ILE A 26 -14.74 -26.74 -28.60
N ILE A 27 -14.10 -25.78 -27.93
CA ILE A 27 -14.20 -24.35 -28.23
C ILE A 27 -12.75 -23.87 -28.48
N GLU A 28 -12.47 -23.41 -29.70
CA GLU A 28 -11.11 -23.06 -30.07
C GLU A 28 -11.00 -21.85 -31.01
N ASN A 29 -9.84 -21.23 -31.03
CA ASN A 29 -9.45 -20.23 -32.01
C ASN A 29 -8.04 -20.54 -32.57
N ALA A 30 -7.37 -19.56 -33.15
CA ALA A 30 -6.03 -19.77 -33.72
C ALA A 30 -4.93 -20.08 -32.65
N HIS A 31 -5.14 -19.80 -31.36
CA HIS A 31 -4.13 -19.89 -30.32
C HIS A 31 -4.43 -20.89 -29.21
N VAL A 32 -5.71 -21.02 -28.86
CA VAL A 32 -6.14 -21.80 -27.68
C VAL A 32 -7.30 -22.74 -28.00
N ARG A 33 -7.29 -23.93 -27.39
CA ARG A 33 -8.38 -24.88 -27.38
C ARG A 33 -8.83 -25.13 -25.95
N TYR A 34 -10.10 -24.86 -25.67
CA TYR A 34 -10.75 -25.20 -24.42
C TYR A 34 -11.67 -26.41 -24.65
N THR A 35 -11.55 -27.43 -23.80
CA THR A 35 -12.26 -28.69 -23.95
C THR A 35 -13.10 -29.00 -22.71
N ILE A 36 -14.38 -29.35 -22.90
CA ILE A 36 -15.34 -29.63 -21.84
C ILE A 36 -15.95 -31.02 -22.11
N SER A 37 -16.20 -31.80 -21.08
CA SER A 37 -16.94 -33.05 -21.18
C SER A 37 -18.45 -32.80 -21.30
N PRO A 38 -19.23 -33.74 -21.86
CA PRO A 38 -20.69 -33.61 -21.90
C PRO A 38 -21.37 -33.46 -20.54
N ASN A 39 -20.70 -33.87 -19.44
CA ASN A 39 -21.19 -33.71 -18.06
C ASN A 39 -20.62 -32.46 -17.36
N GLY A 40 -20.12 -31.48 -18.11
CA GLY A 40 -19.69 -30.19 -17.61
C GLY A 40 -18.31 -30.11 -16.98
N LYS A 41 -17.50 -31.18 -16.94
CA LYS A 41 -16.14 -31.14 -16.39
C LYS A 41 -15.17 -30.51 -17.38
N ASN A 42 -14.25 -29.71 -16.89
CA ASN A 42 -13.11 -29.22 -17.69
C ASN A 42 -12.19 -30.38 -18.06
N LEU A 43 -11.83 -30.52 -19.31
CA LEU A 43 -10.92 -31.56 -19.82
C LEU A 43 -9.55 -31.05 -20.24
N GLY A 44 -9.43 -29.80 -20.68
CA GLY A 44 -8.16 -29.21 -21.07
C GLY A 44 -8.27 -27.76 -21.51
N PHE A 45 -7.13 -27.05 -21.39
CA PHE A 45 -6.94 -25.69 -21.89
C PHE A 45 -5.55 -25.64 -22.56
N PHE A 46 -5.52 -25.84 -23.88
CA PHE A 46 -4.31 -26.13 -24.63
C PHE A 46 -3.80 -24.90 -25.38
N ASP A 47 -2.50 -24.62 -25.28
CA ASP A 47 -1.79 -23.83 -26.27
C ASP A 47 -1.65 -24.64 -27.54
N LEU A 48 -2.24 -24.19 -28.65
CA LEU A 48 -2.21 -24.89 -29.91
C LEU A 48 -0.83 -24.90 -30.60
N ALA A 49 0.03 -23.95 -30.27
CA ALA A 49 1.37 -23.88 -30.85
C ALA A 49 2.33 -24.91 -30.22
N THR A 50 2.20 -25.17 -28.92
CA THR A 50 3.11 -26.08 -28.19
C THR A 50 2.45 -27.39 -27.77
N GLY A 51 1.12 -27.48 -27.79
CA GLY A 51 0.36 -28.61 -27.29
C GLY A 51 0.31 -28.74 -25.77
N ILE A 52 0.83 -27.74 -25.03
CA ILE A 52 0.84 -27.75 -23.56
C ILE A 52 -0.59 -27.51 -23.02
N ASP A 53 -1.01 -28.38 -22.10
CA ASP A 53 -2.26 -28.23 -21.35
C ASP A 53 -2.02 -27.44 -20.08
N TYR A 54 -2.63 -26.28 -19.98
CA TYR A 54 -2.56 -25.38 -18.81
C TYR A 54 -3.73 -25.57 -17.83
N LEU A 55 -4.63 -26.54 -18.02
CA LEU A 55 -5.70 -26.82 -17.06
C LEU A 55 -5.10 -27.36 -15.76
N LYS A 56 -5.48 -26.75 -14.62
CA LYS A 56 -5.11 -27.25 -13.30
C LYS A 56 -5.96 -28.48 -12.94
N ARG A 57 -5.30 -29.60 -12.62
CA ARG A 57 -5.95 -30.91 -12.43
C ARG A 57 -5.92 -31.41 -10.99
N ASP A 58 -5.39 -30.65 -10.03
CA ASP A 58 -5.29 -31.04 -8.60
C ASP A 58 -6.64 -31.40 -8.00
N THR A 59 -7.69 -30.73 -8.47
CA THR A 59 -9.09 -31.00 -8.13
C THR A 59 -9.93 -30.96 -9.40
N PRO A 60 -10.91 -31.88 -9.57
CA PRO A 60 -11.84 -31.83 -10.68
C PRO A 60 -12.59 -30.49 -10.68
N SER A 61 -12.65 -29.84 -11.82
CA SER A 61 -13.34 -28.56 -12.00
C SER A 61 -14.44 -28.67 -13.05
N VAL A 62 -15.47 -27.85 -12.89
CA VAL A 62 -16.61 -27.76 -13.83
C VAL A 62 -16.55 -26.42 -14.57
N CYS A 63 -17.06 -26.40 -15.80
CA CYS A 63 -17.05 -25.24 -16.67
C CYS A 63 -17.97 -24.10 -16.19
N ALA A 64 -19.02 -24.43 -15.46
CA ALA A 64 -20.07 -23.50 -15.02
C ALA A 64 -20.70 -23.95 -13.69
N LEU A 65 -21.23 -22.95 -12.95
CA LEU A 65 -21.92 -23.12 -11.68
C LEU A 65 -23.15 -22.21 -11.66
N VAL A 66 -24.22 -22.65 -11.04
CA VAL A 66 -25.38 -21.82 -10.70
C VAL A 66 -25.59 -21.80 -9.20
N ARG A 67 -25.91 -20.61 -8.64
CA ARG A 67 -26.25 -20.44 -7.23
C ARG A 67 -27.70 -20.06 -7.06
N GLY A 68 -28.33 -20.74 -6.08
CA GLY A 68 -29.68 -20.42 -5.62
C GLY A 68 -29.78 -20.61 -4.10
N GLY A 69 -30.03 -19.51 -3.39
CA GLY A 69 -29.91 -19.47 -1.93
C GLY A 69 -28.47 -19.76 -1.47
N ASP A 70 -28.32 -20.58 -0.43
CA ASP A 70 -27.01 -20.94 0.14
C ASP A 70 -26.30 -22.10 -0.61
N ARG A 71 -26.80 -22.51 -1.76
CA ARG A 71 -26.27 -23.70 -2.49
C ARG A 71 -25.74 -23.34 -3.87
N GLU A 72 -24.62 -23.95 -4.21
CA GLU A 72 -24.06 -23.95 -5.55
C GLU A 72 -24.30 -25.32 -6.22
N TYR A 73 -24.68 -25.28 -7.51
CA TYR A 73 -24.94 -26.47 -8.31
C TYR A 73 -24.01 -26.45 -9.53
N PRO A 74 -23.17 -27.47 -9.71
CA PRO A 74 -22.29 -27.57 -10.86
C PRO A 74 -23.09 -27.94 -12.13
N ALA A 75 -22.52 -27.63 -13.29
CA ALA A 75 -22.99 -28.10 -14.56
C ALA A 75 -23.02 -29.63 -14.59
N THR A 76 -24.15 -30.23 -15.06
CA THR A 76 -24.39 -31.66 -15.16
C THR A 76 -24.53 -32.11 -16.60
N GLY A 77 -24.95 -31.21 -17.49
CA GLY A 77 -25.09 -31.45 -18.93
C GLY A 77 -24.54 -30.29 -19.73
N VAL A 78 -23.78 -30.56 -20.81
CA VAL A 78 -23.29 -29.52 -21.72
C VAL A 78 -23.37 -30.00 -23.15
N ARG A 79 -23.89 -29.13 -24.04
CA ARG A 79 -24.01 -29.41 -25.48
C ARG A 79 -23.70 -28.13 -26.27
N LEU A 80 -22.88 -28.25 -27.29
CA LEU A 80 -22.63 -27.18 -28.27
C LEU A 80 -23.29 -27.52 -29.61
N ALA A 81 -24.19 -26.66 -30.07
CA ALA A 81 -24.82 -26.79 -31.36
C ALA A 81 -25.06 -25.40 -31.97
N ASN A 82 -24.70 -25.20 -33.22
CA ASN A 82 -24.93 -23.97 -33.98
C ASN A 82 -24.42 -22.71 -33.26
N GLY A 83 -23.21 -22.79 -32.62
CA GLY A 83 -22.62 -21.66 -31.88
C GLY A 83 -23.28 -21.35 -30.53
N ARG A 84 -24.19 -22.21 -30.06
CA ARG A 84 -24.86 -22.10 -28.76
C ARG A 84 -24.42 -23.22 -27.84
N LEU A 85 -23.90 -22.85 -26.67
CA LEU A 85 -23.54 -23.75 -25.60
C LEU A 85 -24.69 -23.79 -24.60
N THR A 86 -25.41 -24.92 -24.59
CA THR A 86 -26.49 -25.18 -23.60
C THR A 86 -25.86 -25.88 -22.40
N ILE A 87 -26.07 -25.35 -21.19
CA ILE A 87 -25.56 -25.90 -19.94
C ILE A 87 -26.76 -26.21 -19.02
N GLU A 88 -26.82 -27.43 -18.54
CA GLU A 88 -27.87 -27.94 -17.64
C GLU A 88 -27.32 -28.08 -16.21
N PHE A 89 -28.14 -27.76 -15.23
CA PHE A 89 -27.90 -27.88 -13.81
C PHE A 89 -29.06 -28.64 -13.16
N ASP A 90 -29.10 -29.95 -13.40
CA ASP A 90 -30.23 -30.82 -13.06
C ASP A 90 -30.75 -30.71 -11.62
N PRO A 91 -29.90 -30.72 -10.57
CA PRO A 91 -30.42 -30.61 -9.20
C PRO A 91 -31.13 -29.27 -8.92
N ALA A 92 -30.80 -28.22 -9.68
CA ALA A 92 -31.41 -26.91 -9.57
C ALA A 92 -32.57 -26.70 -10.55
N ASN A 93 -32.78 -27.61 -11.53
CA ASN A 93 -33.72 -27.45 -12.64
C ASN A 93 -33.52 -26.12 -13.39
N VAL A 94 -32.23 -25.79 -13.68
CA VAL A 94 -31.83 -24.59 -14.39
C VAL A 94 -31.11 -24.97 -15.67
N THR A 95 -31.38 -24.21 -16.73
CA THR A 95 -30.66 -24.30 -18.01
C THR A 95 -30.19 -22.93 -18.43
N ALA A 96 -28.91 -22.79 -18.75
CA ALA A 96 -28.32 -21.60 -19.34
C ALA A 96 -27.94 -21.84 -20.79
N VAL A 97 -28.20 -20.87 -21.66
CA VAL A 97 -27.78 -20.87 -23.06
C VAL A 97 -26.79 -19.74 -23.27
N LEU A 98 -25.59 -20.08 -23.75
CA LEU A 98 -24.53 -19.12 -24.06
C LEU A 98 -24.29 -19.10 -25.57
N GLY A 99 -24.27 -17.91 -26.17
CA GLY A 99 -23.70 -17.70 -27.49
C GLY A 99 -22.18 -17.80 -27.44
N VAL A 100 -21.60 -18.64 -28.30
CA VAL A 100 -20.13 -18.82 -28.43
C VAL A 100 -19.67 -18.24 -29.75
N GLN A 101 -18.72 -17.32 -29.67
CA GLN A 101 -18.12 -16.69 -30.85
C GLN A 101 -16.60 -16.76 -30.76
N ALA A 102 -15.99 -17.58 -31.62
CA ALA A 102 -14.54 -17.61 -31.77
C ALA A 102 -14.09 -16.50 -32.73
N ARG A 103 -13.10 -15.74 -32.32
CA ARG A 103 -12.33 -14.76 -33.09
C ARG A 103 -10.88 -15.22 -33.14
N ASP A 104 -10.10 -14.68 -34.03
CA ASP A 104 -8.70 -15.11 -34.20
C ASP A 104 -7.88 -15.02 -32.88
N SER A 105 -8.04 -13.93 -32.14
CA SER A 105 -7.28 -13.63 -30.91
C SER A 105 -8.03 -13.90 -29.58
N TYR A 106 -9.34 -14.09 -29.59
CA TYR A 106 -10.13 -14.32 -28.38
C TYR A 106 -11.41 -15.11 -28.66
N ILE A 107 -12.00 -15.63 -27.61
CA ILE A 107 -13.31 -16.29 -27.64
C ILE A 107 -14.29 -15.51 -26.78
N ARG A 108 -15.45 -15.17 -27.33
CA ARG A 108 -16.53 -14.49 -26.62
C ARG A 108 -17.61 -15.48 -26.19
N LEU A 109 -18.00 -15.39 -24.93
CA LEU A 109 -19.21 -16.04 -24.40
C LEU A 109 -20.20 -14.95 -24.02
N ALA A 110 -21.49 -15.16 -24.40
CA ALA A 110 -22.55 -14.24 -24.04
C ALA A 110 -23.78 -15.04 -23.54
N VAL A 111 -24.30 -14.69 -22.36
CA VAL A 111 -25.50 -15.32 -21.80
C VAL A 111 -26.71 -14.87 -22.63
N GLU A 112 -27.34 -15.79 -23.36
CA GLU A 112 -28.54 -15.53 -24.17
C GLU A 112 -29.82 -15.73 -23.35
N SER A 113 -29.85 -16.75 -22.48
CA SER A 113 -30.98 -16.98 -21.58
C SER A 113 -30.57 -17.82 -20.37
N VAL A 114 -31.28 -17.61 -19.27
CA VAL A 114 -31.20 -18.44 -18.06
C VAL A 114 -32.64 -18.81 -17.67
N SER A 115 -32.97 -20.10 -17.72
CA SER A 115 -34.28 -20.59 -17.30
C SER A 115 -34.20 -21.26 -15.93
N GLY A 116 -35.27 -21.20 -15.16
CA GLY A 116 -35.36 -21.78 -13.82
C GLY A 116 -35.75 -20.72 -12.77
N ASN A 117 -36.16 -21.20 -11.60
CA ASN A 117 -36.60 -20.33 -10.52
C ASN A 117 -35.47 -20.14 -9.49
N ASN A 118 -35.44 -18.98 -8.81
CA ASN A 118 -34.52 -18.67 -7.71
C ASN A 118 -33.03 -18.73 -8.06
N VAL A 119 -32.65 -18.35 -9.27
CA VAL A 119 -31.25 -18.20 -9.68
C VAL A 119 -30.72 -16.86 -9.20
N GLU A 120 -29.75 -16.87 -8.29
CA GLU A 120 -29.09 -15.66 -7.79
C GLU A 120 -27.88 -15.25 -8.62
N SER A 121 -27.09 -16.27 -9.03
CA SER A 121 -25.93 -16.04 -9.91
C SER A 121 -25.65 -17.21 -10.82
N LEU A 122 -25.08 -16.91 -11.98
CA LEU A 122 -24.55 -17.88 -12.93
C LEU A 122 -23.06 -17.58 -13.16
N THR A 123 -22.19 -18.52 -12.80
CA THR A 123 -20.81 -18.54 -13.26
C THR A 123 -20.77 -19.31 -14.57
N PHE A 124 -20.51 -18.61 -15.66
CA PHE A 124 -20.62 -19.17 -17.03
C PHE A 124 -19.25 -19.36 -17.72
N LEU A 125 -18.15 -19.06 -17.01
CA LEU A 125 -16.77 -19.39 -17.34
C LEU A 125 -16.05 -19.72 -16.02
N ASN A 126 -15.46 -20.92 -15.93
CA ASN A 126 -14.70 -21.34 -14.74
C ASN A 126 -13.62 -22.33 -15.15
N VAL A 127 -12.41 -21.83 -15.43
CA VAL A 127 -11.26 -22.62 -15.90
C VAL A 127 -10.06 -22.34 -15.00
N PRO A 128 -9.76 -23.21 -14.02
CA PRO A 128 -8.54 -23.08 -13.22
C PRO A 128 -7.31 -23.43 -14.05
N LEU A 129 -6.24 -22.63 -13.94
CA LEU A 129 -5.04 -22.78 -14.75
C LEU A 129 -3.80 -23.09 -13.90
N THR A 130 -2.78 -23.70 -14.49
CA THR A 130 -1.45 -23.90 -13.89
C THR A 130 -0.57 -22.65 -14.00
N LEU A 131 -0.96 -21.66 -14.81
CA LEU A 131 -0.27 -20.39 -14.99
C LEU A 131 -0.13 -19.65 -13.66
N GLN A 132 1.00 -19.00 -13.48
CA GLN A 132 1.30 -18.18 -12.30
C GLN A 132 1.07 -16.67 -12.54
N ALA A 133 0.57 -16.32 -13.72
CA ALA A 133 0.32 -14.96 -14.17
C ALA A 133 1.59 -14.07 -14.09
N ARG A 134 2.72 -14.62 -14.52
CA ARG A 134 3.99 -13.88 -14.55
C ARG A 134 4.25 -13.34 -15.95
N PRO A 135 4.71 -12.08 -16.07
CA PRO A 135 5.08 -11.51 -17.37
C PRO A 135 6.18 -12.29 -18.11
N THR A 136 6.92 -13.13 -17.39
CA THR A 136 8.01 -13.97 -17.94
C THR A 136 7.54 -15.34 -18.41
N GLU A 137 6.29 -15.73 -18.19
CA GLU A 137 5.73 -16.97 -18.72
C GLU A 137 5.56 -16.86 -20.24
N PRO A 138 5.86 -17.91 -21.01
CA PRO A 138 5.76 -17.86 -22.46
C PRO A 138 4.32 -17.76 -22.97
N PHE A 139 3.35 -18.23 -22.18
CA PHE A 139 1.93 -18.23 -22.48
C PHE A 139 1.17 -17.54 -21.36
N GLY A 140 0.14 -16.77 -21.73
CA GLY A 140 -0.72 -16.07 -20.79
C GLY A 140 -2.21 -16.31 -21.10
N ALA A 141 -3.05 -16.10 -20.10
CA ALA A 141 -4.49 -16.17 -20.25
C ALA A 141 -5.17 -15.02 -19.53
N CYS A 142 -6.30 -14.55 -20.08
CA CYS A 142 -7.09 -13.44 -19.53
C CYS A 142 -8.58 -13.69 -19.81
N ALA A 143 -9.43 -13.43 -18.82
CA ALA A 143 -10.86 -13.21 -18.98
C ALA A 143 -11.14 -11.70 -18.78
N LEU A 144 -11.78 -11.07 -19.76
CA LEU A 144 -12.12 -9.65 -19.75
C LEU A 144 -13.64 -9.50 -19.88
N SER A 145 -14.26 -8.81 -18.93
CA SER A 145 -15.67 -8.48 -19.00
C SER A 145 -15.95 -7.53 -20.18
N LEU A 146 -17.09 -7.75 -20.85
CA LEU A 146 -17.51 -6.93 -22.00
C LEU A 146 -18.74 -6.06 -21.70
N ASN A 147 -19.20 -6.00 -20.47
CA ASN A 147 -20.20 -5.02 -20.00
C ASN A 147 -20.18 -4.90 -18.47
N LEU A 148 -20.87 -3.88 -17.96
CA LEU A 148 -20.83 -3.51 -16.55
C LEU A 148 -21.26 -4.62 -15.59
N PHE A 149 -22.27 -5.42 -15.95
CA PHE A 149 -22.86 -6.41 -15.05
C PHE A 149 -22.26 -7.83 -15.17
N THR A 150 -21.20 -7.98 -15.96
CA THR A 150 -20.39 -9.20 -15.99
C THR A 150 -19.21 -9.05 -15.02
N HIS A 151 -19.19 -9.89 -14.00
CA HIS A 151 -18.12 -9.92 -12.99
C HIS A 151 -17.02 -10.89 -13.39
N VAL A 152 -15.78 -10.43 -13.40
CA VAL A 152 -14.57 -11.24 -13.57
C VAL A 152 -13.79 -11.24 -12.27
N LYS A 153 -13.44 -12.40 -11.73
CA LYS A 153 -12.85 -12.54 -10.40
C LYS A 153 -11.42 -11.98 -10.29
N GLN A 154 -10.65 -12.08 -11.36
CA GLN A 154 -9.27 -11.59 -11.40
C GLN A 154 -9.17 -10.36 -12.28
N LEU A 155 -8.22 -9.49 -11.93
CA LEU A 155 -7.94 -8.31 -12.74
C LEU A 155 -7.46 -8.71 -14.13
N PRO A 156 -7.81 -7.95 -15.18
CA PRO A 156 -7.31 -8.19 -16.52
C PRO A 156 -5.80 -8.12 -16.64
N ALA A 157 -5.30 -8.62 -17.69
CA ALA A 157 -4.04 -8.85 -18.36
C ALA A 157 -3.53 -10.27 -18.20
N LEU A 158 -2.87 -10.71 -17.13
CA LEU A 158 -2.45 -12.11 -16.94
C LEU A 158 -3.17 -12.71 -15.73
N GLN A 159 -3.78 -13.88 -15.90
CA GLN A 159 -4.61 -14.51 -14.87
C GLN A 159 -4.21 -15.96 -14.61
N LYS A 160 -4.47 -16.42 -13.36
CA LYS A 160 -4.24 -17.80 -12.89
C LYS A 160 -5.46 -18.69 -13.10
N SER A 161 -6.58 -18.10 -13.45
CA SER A 161 -7.84 -18.80 -13.77
C SER A 161 -8.69 -17.87 -14.62
N LEU A 162 -9.51 -18.47 -15.50
CA LEU A 162 -10.53 -17.74 -16.24
C LEU A 162 -11.85 -17.94 -15.53
N TRP A 163 -12.49 -16.85 -15.12
CA TRP A 163 -13.73 -16.90 -14.38
C TRP A 163 -14.60 -15.69 -14.72
N ALA A 164 -15.89 -15.95 -15.04
CA ALA A 164 -16.88 -14.91 -15.26
C ALA A 164 -18.24 -15.31 -14.71
N SER A 165 -18.93 -14.36 -14.08
CA SER A 165 -20.24 -14.56 -13.48
C SER A 165 -21.16 -13.38 -13.74
N CYS A 166 -22.48 -13.64 -13.68
CA CYS A 166 -23.50 -12.61 -13.65
C CYS A 166 -24.51 -12.91 -12.55
N TYR A 167 -25.25 -11.87 -12.13
CA TYR A 167 -26.12 -11.91 -10.97
C TYR A 167 -27.53 -11.43 -11.37
N SER A 168 -28.58 -12.12 -10.90
CA SER A 168 -29.99 -11.74 -11.19
C SER A 168 -30.28 -10.29 -10.81
N LYS A 169 -29.65 -9.81 -9.75
CA LYS A 169 -29.76 -8.45 -9.24
C LYS A 169 -29.34 -7.36 -10.24
N PHE A 170 -28.31 -7.63 -11.07
CA PHE A 170 -27.80 -6.69 -12.06
C PHE A 170 -28.23 -7.03 -13.49
N GLY A 171 -28.86 -8.19 -13.67
CA GLY A 171 -29.20 -8.76 -14.97
C GLY A 171 -28.28 -9.92 -15.36
N MET A 172 -28.82 -10.95 -15.95
CA MET A 172 -28.03 -12.10 -16.40
C MET A 172 -27.98 -12.19 -17.93
N GLU A 173 -29.11 -12.02 -18.60
CA GLU A 173 -29.16 -12.02 -20.05
C GLU A 173 -28.38 -10.86 -20.62
N GLY A 174 -27.56 -11.13 -21.60
CA GLY A 174 -26.65 -10.18 -22.19
C GLY A 174 -25.29 -10.09 -21.47
N ALA A 175 -25.07 -10.78 -20.34
CA ALA A 175 -23.73 -10.83 -19.71
C ALA A 175 -22.71 -11.44 -20.67
N LYS A 176 -21.54 -10.77 -20.83
CA LYS A 176 -20.55 -11.12 -21.86
C LYS A 176 -19.15 -11.11 -21.30
N VAL A 177 -18.35 -12.10 -21.68
CA VAL A 177 -16.92 -12.17 -21.39
C VAL A 177 -16.14 -12.54 -22.64
N ALA A 178 -14.99 -11.92 -22.83
CA ALA A 178 -13.96 -12.42 -23.74
C ALA A 178 -12.90 -13.17 -22.93
N PHE A 179 -12.48 -14.34 -23.38
CA PHE A 179 -11.28 -14.95 -22.85
C PHE A 179 -10.21 -15.14 -23.94
N VAL A 180 -8.98 -14.92 -23.53
CA VAL A 180 -7.77 -14.95 -24.36
C VAL A 180 -6.84 -15.99 -23.80
N GLY A 181 -6.19 -16.78 -24.66
CA GLY A 181 -5.06 -17.63 -24.33
C GLY A 181 -4.08 -17.56 -25.49
N MET A 182 -2.85 -17.08 -25.23
CA MET A 182 -1.86 -16.87 -26.29
C MET A 182 -0.46 -16.61 -25.70
N PRO A 183 0.60 -16.53 -26.55
CA PRO A 183 1.91 -16.08 -26.12
C PRO A 183 1.82 -14.74 -25.39
N THR A 184 2.46 -14.64 -24.21
CA THR A 184 2.37 -13.49 -23.32
C THR A 184 2.73 -12.16 -23.99
N GLU A 185 3.72 -12.19 -24.90
CA GLU A 185 4.15 -11.00 -25.67
C GLU A 185 3.05 -10.41 -26.58
N LYS A 186 2.05 -11.20 -26.95
CA LYS A 186 0.92 -10.77 -27.80
C LYS A 186 -0.32 -10.34 -27.01
N MET A 187 -0.32 -10.55 -25.69
CA MET A 187 -1.50 -10.36 -24.84
C MET A 187 -2.06 -8.95 -24.95
N LEU A 188 -1.24 -7.89 -24.80
CA LEU A 188 -1.73 -6.51 -24.89
C LEU A 188 -2.36 -6.19 -26.24
N THR A 189 -1.80 -6.70 -27.33
CA THR A 189 -2.37 -6.51 -28.68
C THR A 189 -3.77 -7.16 -28.79
N ALA A 190 -3.93 -8.35 -28.24
CA ALA A 190 -5.23 -9.02 -28.23
C ALA A 190 -6.25 -8.27 -27.37
N LEU A 191 -5.82 -7.81 -26.19
CA LEU A 191 -6.74 -7.06 -25.30
C LEU A 191 -7.14 -5.71 -25.89
N LYS A 192 -6.28 -5.02 -26.65
CA LYS A 192 -6.66 -3.84 -27.45
C LYS A 192 -7.75 -4.19 -28.47
N GLN A 193 -7.59 -5.29 -29.18
CA GLN A 193 -8.59 -5.74 -30.14
C GLN A 193 -9.92 -6.05 -29.46
N VAL A 194 -9.90 -6.79 -28.35
CA VAL A 194 -11.10 -7.11 -27.56
C VAL A 194 -11.85 -5.83 -27.17
N LEU A 195 -11.18 -4.84 -26.60
CA LEU A 195 -11.81 -3.59 -26.16
C LEU A 195 -12.31 -2.74 -27.34
N THR A 196 -11.56 -2.69 -28.45
CA THR A 196 -11.95 -1.95 -29.65
C THR A 196 -13.19 -2.53 -30.33
N GLU A 197 -13.37 -3.88 -30.26
CA GLU A 197 -14.50 -4.59 -30.83
C GLU A 197 -15.72 -4.68 -29.90
N ALA A 198 -15.58 -4.26 -28.63
CA ALA A 198 -16.64 -4.36 -27.61
C ALA A 198 -17.50 -3.09 -27.57
N ASP A 199 -18.63 -3.09 -28.27
CA ASP A 199 -19.54 -1.94 -28.41
C ASP A 199 -20.08 -1.39 -27.07
N GLU A 200 -20.25 -2.26 -26.05
CA GLU A 200 -20.84 -1.90 -24.76
C GLU A 200 -19.79 -1.60 -23.68
N MET A 201 -18.49 -1.72 -23.99
CA MET A 201 -17.41 -1.59 -23.04
C MET A 201 -16.65 -0.30 -23.24
N PRO A 202 -16.90 0.73 -22.42
CA PRO A 202 -16.10 1.94 -22.49
C PRO A 202 -14.64 1.62 -22.13
N HIS A 203 -13.73 2.25 -22.84
CA HIS A 203 -12.30 2.11 -22.61
C HIS A 203 -11.58 3.43 -22.91
N CYS A 204 -10.32 3.52 -22.47
CA CYS A 204 -9.51 4.72 -22.66
C CYS A 204 -8.26 4.36 -23.47
N THR A 205 -8.10 4.98 -24.64
CA THR A 205 -6.99 4.71 -25.58
C THR A 205 -5.62 5.23 -25.11
N VAL A 206 -5.54 5.85 -23.94
CA VAL A 206 -4.29 6.26 -23.28
C VAL A 206 -4.05 5.50 -21.97
N ALA A 207 -4.83 4.42 -21.73
CA ALA A 207 -4.83 3.64 -20.49
C ALA A 207 -4.96 2.13 -20.78
N GLY A 208 -5.02 1.29 -19.76
CA GLY A 208 -5.16 -0.15 -19.91
C GLY A 208 -4.11 -0.75 -20.84
N PRO A 209 -4.49 -1.47 -21.90
CA PRO A 209 -3.53 -2.10 -22.79
C PRO A 209 -2.70 -1.11 -23.61
N TRP A 210 -3.09 0.17 -23.69
CA TRP A 210 -2.33 1.25 -24.33
C TRP A 210 -1.40 1.98 -23.37
N ALA A 211 -1.54 1.76 -22.05
CA ALA A 211 -0.89 2.57 -21.02
C ALA A 211 0.63 2.67 -21.17
N ASN A 212 1.29 1.55 -21.53
CA ASN A 212 2.75 1.50 -21.68
C ASN A 212 3.29 2.26 -22.91
N GLU A 213 2.43 2.69 -23.83
CA GLU A 213 2.81 3.43 -25.04
C GLU A 213 2.76 4.95 -24.84
N VAL A 214 2.21 5.41 -23.71
CA VAL A 214 1.95 6.80 -23.41
C VAL A 214 2.98 7.34 -22.41
N LEU A 215 3.86 8.24 -22.85
CA LEU A 215 4.93 8.80 -22.00
C LEU A 215 4.42 9.45 -20.71
N PHE A 216 3.25 10.09 -20.75
CA PHE A 216 2.62 10.66 -19.57
C PHE A 216 2.48 9.62 -18.42
N ASN A 217 2.15 8.38 -18.75
CA ASN A 217 1.92 7.34 -17.74
C ASN A 217 3.19 6.88 -17.00
N HIS A 218 4.36 7.16 -17.54
CA HIS A 218 5.66 6.89 -16.91
C HIS A 218 6.20 8.09 -16.13
N GLY A 219 5.52 9.24 -16.15
CA GLY A 219 5.99 10.48 -15.55
C GLY A 219 5.89 10.47 -14.03
N SER A 220 6.85 11.13 -13.39
CA SER A 220 6.81 11.47 -11.97
C SER A 220 6.08 12.79 -11.74
N TYR A 221 5.48 12.99 -10.56
CA TYR A 221 4.68 14.18 -10.28
C TYR A 221 4.89 14.79 -8.89
N LEU A 222 4.60 16.08 -8.79
CA LEU A 222 4.51 16.83 -7.55
C LEU A 222 3.06 16.94 -7.08
N PHE A 223 2.84 16.80 -5.77
CA PHE A 223 1.56 17.11 -5.15
C PHE A 223 1.35 18.59 -4.92
N ASN A 224 0.21 19.10 -5.37
CA ASN A 224 -0.33 20.41 -5.02
C ASN A 224 -1.54 20.25 -4.11
N PHE A 225 -1.41 20.57 -2.83
CA PHE A 225 -2.49 20.61 -1.83
C PHE A 225 -3.16 22.00 -1.73
N GLY A 226 -3.27 22.71 -2.85
CA GLY A 226 -3.90 24.03 -2.94
C GLY A 226 -2.97 25.18 -2.59
N SER A 227 -1.69 25.09 -2.96
CA SER A 227 -0.71 26.17 -2.90
C SER A 227 -0.34 26.74 -4.28
N LEU A 228 -0.63 26.03 -5.36
CA LEU A 228 -0.43 26.50 -6.73
C LEU A 228 -1.48 27.55 -7.12
N THR A 229 -1.01 28.73 -7.48
CA THR A 229 -1.85 29.88 -7.87
C THR A 229 -1.34 30.48 -9.15
N GLU A 230 -2.11 31.41 -9.72
CA GLU A 230 -1.71 32.12 -10.95
C GLU A 230 -0.44 32.98 -10.76
N SER A 231 -0.18 33.45 -9.52
CA SER A 231 0.98 34.28 -9.19
C SER A 231 2.29 33.49 -8.98
N ASN A 232 2.20 32.20 -8.64
CA ASN A 232 3.40 31.39 -8.34
C ASN A 232 3.59 30.18 -9.27
N VAL A 233 2.82 30.07 -10.36
CA VAL A 233 2.94 28.92 -11.26
C VAL A 233 4.33 28.80 -11.90
N ASP A 234 5.04 29.89 -12.11
CA ASP A 234 6.42 29.85 -12.62
C ASP A 234 7.40 29.22 -11.63
N GLU A 235 7.20 29.44 -10.33
CA GLU A 235 7.98 28.77 -9.27
C GLU A 235 7.73 27.26 -9.27
N TRP A 236 6.49 26.84 -9.51
CA TRP A 236 6.13 25.42 -9.63
C TRP A 236 6.75 24.79 -10.88
N ILE A 237 6.74 25.50 -12.02
CA ILE A 237 7.40 25.06 -13.26
C ILE A 237 8.91 24.89 -13.02
N ALA A 238 9.54 25.89 -12.42
CA ALA A 238 10.97 25.84 -12.09
C ALA A 238 11.29 24.67 -11.12
N MET A 239 10.43 24.43 -10.12
CA MET A 239 10.59 23.33 -9.18
C MET A 239 10.45 21.96 -9.85
N ALA A 240 9.43 21.77 -10.68
CA ALA A 240 9.23 20.55 -11.46
C ALA A 240 10.46 20.28 -12.34
N GLY A 241 10.97 21.31 -13.03
CA GLY A 241 12.20 21.22 -13.81
C GLY A 241 13.41 20.83 -12.99
N SER A 242 13.61 21.43 -11.81
CA SER A 242 14.74 21.11 -10.93
C SER A 242 14.71 19.67 -10.37
N LEU A 243 13.56 19.03 -10.33
CA LEU A 243 13.36 17.65 -9.88
C LEU A 243 13.33 16.65 -11.05
N GLY A 244 13.27 17.14 -12.29
CA GLY A 244 13.06 16.28 -13.46
C GLY A 244 11.63 15.69 -13.56
N VAL A 245 10.67 16.17 -12.77
CA VAL A 245 9.28 15.68 -12.82
C VAL A 245 8.49 16.41 -13.92
N THR A 246 7.52 15.72 -14.50
CA THR A 246 6.78 16.16 -15.68
C THR A 246 5.29 16.39 -15.42
N GLN A 247 4.82 16.21 -14.19
CA GLN A 247 3.39 16.33 -13.87
C GLN A 247 3.18 17.00 -12.51
N ILE A 248 2.00 17.61 -12.34
CA ILE A 248 1.50 18.12 -11.07
C ILE A 248 0.15 17.48 -10.78
N ASP A 249 0.06 16.86 -9.61
CA ASP A 249 -1.16 16.28 -9.07
C ASP A 249 -1.86 17.28 -8.16
N ASN A 250 -3.13 17.58 -8.46
CA ASN A 250 -3.92 18.61 -7.79
C ASN A 250 -4.90 17.96 -6.82
N HIS A 251 -4.41 17.63 -5.62
CA HIS A 251 -5.15 16.93 -4.59
C HIS A 251 -6.18 17.82 -3.91
N GLY A 252 -7.45 17.49 -4.04
CA GLY A 252 -8.59 18.19 -3.45
C GLY A 252 -8.63 18.16 -1.93
N GLY A 253 -9.64 18.80 -1.38
CA GLY A 253 -9.87 18.91 0.07
C GLY A 253 -9.21 20.13 0.70
N GLY A 254 -9.37 20.27 2.01
CA GLY A 254 -8.74 21.32 2.79
C GLY A 254 -9.02 22.74 2.30
N LYS A 255 -7.96 23.42 1.87
CA LYS A 255 -7.98 24.81 1.41
C LYS A 255 -7.98 24.92 -0.13
N PHE A 256 -8.16 23.83 -0.85
CA PHE A 256 -8.14 23.81 -2.31
C PHE A 256 -9.57 23.80 -2.89
N PHE A 257 -10.16 22.64 -3.08
CA PHE A 257 -11.55 22.47 -3.51
C PHE A 257 -12.26 21.38 -2.72
N ARG A 258 -13.58 21.51 -2.61
CA ARG A 258 -14.42 20.56 -1.88
C ARG A 258 -14.68 19.32 -2.73
N PHE A 259 -14.82 18.17 -2.10
CA PHE A 259 -15.23 16.94 -2.80
C PHE A 259 -16.75 16.94 -3.08
N GLY A 260 -17.14 16.35 -4.20
CA GLY A 260 -18.51 16.22 -4.66
C GLY A 260 -18.97 17.36 -5.58
N ASP A 261 -19.03 18.60 -5.10
CA ASP A 261 -19.38 19.77 -5.92
C ASP A 261 -18.18 20.43 -6.61
N PHE A 262 -16.98 20.13 -6.15
CA PHE A 262 -15.71 20.65 -6.63
C PHE A 262 -15.60 22.18 -6.64
N GLU A 263 -16.26 22.83 -5.67
CA GLU A 263 -16.14 24.28 -5.54
C GLU A 263 -14.75 24.66 -5.01
N LEU A 264 -14.04 25.46 -5.80
CA LEU A 264 -12.73 26.02 -5.46
C LEU A 264 -12.80 27.05 -4.34
N ASN A 265 -11.75 27.16 -3.54
CA ASN A 265 -11.58 28.23 -2.58
C ASN A 265 -11.47 29.59 -3.34
N ARG A 266 -12.51 30.41 -3.23
CA ARG A 266 -12.64 31.69 -3.96
C ARG A 266 -11.68 32.77 -3.48
N GLU A 267 -11.11 32.66 -2.27
CA GLU A 267 -10.08 33.59 -1.80
C GLU A 267 -8.80 33.46 -2.62
N LYS A 268 -8.41 32.23 -2.95
CA LYS A 268 -7.21 31.95 -3.76
C LYS A 268 -7.46 31.99 -5.27
N TRP A 269 -8.64 31.55 -5.70
CA TRP A 269 -9.02 31.48 -7.12
C TRP A 269 -10.35 32.21 -7.35
N PRO A 270 -10.34 33.56 -7.36
CA PRO A 270 -11.58 34.37 -7.38
C PRO A 270 -12.55 34.09 -8.55
N LYS A 271 -12.00 33.71 -9.71
CA LYS A 271 -12.81 33.34 -10.89
C LYS A 271 -13.06 31.85 -11.01
N GLY A 272 -12.82 31.08 -9.90
CA GLY A 272 -13.00 29.64 -9.86
C GLY A 272 -12.17 28.88 -10.88
N TRP A 273 -12.73 27.84 -11.47
CA TRP A 273 -12.04 26.99 -12.45
C TRP A 273 -11.53 27.74 -13.69
N ASN A 274 -12.12 28.88 -14.05
CA ASN A 274 -11.56 29.73 -15.10
C ASN A 274 -10.17 30.28 -14.77
N THR A 275 -9.87 30.56 -13.49
CA THR A 275 -8.50 30.88 -13.04
C THR A 275 -7.61 29.65 -13.19
N TYR A 276 -8.08 28.51 -12.73
CA TYR A 276 -7.29 27.28 -12.72
C TYR A 276 -6.97 26.77 -14.12
N ARG A 277 -7.89 26.89 -15.07
CA ARG A 277 -7.66 26.59 -16.49
C ARG A 277 -6.46 27.35 -17.07
N ARG A 278 -6.27 28.64 -16.68
CA ARG A 278 -5.10 29.40 -17.11
C ARG A 278 -3.79 28.89 -16.49
N ILE A 279 -3.86 28.41 -15.24
CA ILE A 279 -2.73 27.74 -14.58
C ILE A 279 -2.35 26.47 -15.35
N VAL A 280 -3.33 25.58 -15.60
CA VAL A 280 -3.11 24.33 -16.36
C VAL A 280 -2.53 24.63 -17.74
N LYS A 281 -3.06 25.64 -18.45
CA LYS A 281 -2.48 26.06 -19.73
C LYS A 281 -1.01 26.46 -19.63
N ARG A 282 -0.62 27.22 -18.59
CA ARG A 282 0.79 27.60 -18.39
C ARG A 282 1.68 26.40 -18.07
N LEU A 283 1.15 25.40 -17.36
CA LEU A 283 1.85 24.12 -17.14
C LEU A 283 2.06 23.39 -18.47
N HIS A 284 1.02 23.30 -19.30
CA HIS A 284 1.11 22.67 -20.63
C HIS A 284 2.10 23.39 -21.54
N ASP A 285 2.10 24.73 -21.54
CA ASP A 285 3.05 25.55 -22.32
C ASP A 285 4.51 25.28 -21.89
N ALA A 286 4.73 24.80 -20.66
CA ALA A 286 6.01 24.36 -20.12
C ALA A 286 6.28 22.84 -20.24
N GLY A 287 5.40 22.08 -20.90
CA GLY A 287 5.52 20.63 -21.05
C GLY A 287 5.18 19.83 -19.80
N ILE A 288 4.45 20.43 -18.83
CA ILE A 288 4.07 19.79 -17.56
C ILE A 288 2.59 19.42 -17.63
N GLY A 289 2.28 18.13 -17.45
CA GLY A 289 0.93 17.62 -17.36
C GLY A 289 0.27 17.92 -16.01
N SER A 290 -1.06 17.85 -15.96
CA SER A 290 -1.84 18.20 -14.77
C SER A 290 -2.88 17.12 -14.48
N ILE A 291 -2.93 16.64 -13.23
CA ILE A 291 -3.83 15.58 -12.76
C ILE A 291 -4.86 16.19 -11.83
N PHE A 292 -6.14 15.84 -12.02
CA PHE A 292 -7.24 16.18 -11.13
C PHE A 292 -7.43 15.08 -10.09
N HIS A 293 -7.06 15.33 -8.83
CA HIS A 293 -7.07 14.35 -7.76
C HIS A 293 -8.22 14.61 -6.79
N THR A 294 -9.08 13.62 -6.61
CA THR A 294 -10.32 13.73 -5.84
C THR A 294 -10.65 12.44 -5.10
N TYR A 295 -11.56 12.53 -4.12
CA TYR A 295 -12.03 11.37 -3.36
C TYR A 295 -13.30 10.79 -4.00
N ALA A 296 -13.13 10.19 -5.17
CA ALA A 296 -14.17 9.49 -5.94
C ALA A 296 -15.59 10.09 -5.74
N PHE A 297 -16.57 9.30 -5.32
CA PHE A 297 -17.96 9.71 -5.11
C PHE A 297 -18.23 10.42 -3.77
N PHE A 298 -17.24 10.57 -2.90
CA PHE A 298 -17.44 11.13 -1.56
C PHE A 298 -17.71 12.64 -1.57
N ILE A 299 -18.48 13.11 -0.57
CA ILE A 299 -19.03 14.47 -0.52
C ILE A 299 -18.55 15.18 0.75
N ASP A 300 -17.88 16.33 0.57
CA ASP A 300 -17.47 17.22 1.67
C ASP A 300 -18.71 17.77 2.39
N LYS A 301 -18.67 17.80 3.73
CA LYS A 301 -19.75 18.30 4.58
C LYS A 301 -20.08 19.79 4.38
N ARG A 302 -19.21 20.53 3.69
CA ARG A 302 -19.41 21.94 3.29
C ARG A 302 -19.94 22.10 1.87
N SER A 303 -20.15 20.99 1.15
CA SER A 303 -20.66 20.97 -0.22
C SER A 303 -22.10 21.48 -0.29
N LYS A 304 -22.50 22.03 -1.46
CA LYS A 304 -23.90 22.40 -1.75
C LYS A 304 -24.90 21.25 -1.57
N TYR A 305 -24.43 20.01 -1.59
CA TYR A 305 -25.26 18.82 -1.34
C TYR A 305 -25.51 18.55 0.15
N VAL A 306 -24.86 19.30 1.04
CA VAL A 306 -24.94 19.12 2.48
C VAL A 306 -25.44 20.35 3.20
N THR A 307 -25.07 21.52 2.73
CA THR A 307 -25.40 22.80 3.37
C THR A 307 -25.81 23.85 2.32
N PRO A 308 -26.79 24.73 2.62
CA PRO A 308 -27.54 24.87 3.87
C PRO A 308 -28.68 23.85 4.06
N VAL A 309 -29.08 23.12 3.01
CA VAL A 309 -30.13 22.10 3.02
C VAL A 309 -29.53 20.80 2.51
N PRO A 310 -29.53 19.73 3.33
CA PRO A 310 -28.93 18.46 2.90
C PRO A 310 -29.76 17.79 1.82
N ASP A 311 -29.08 17.25 0.81
CA ASP A 311 -29.72 16.52 -0.29
C ASP A 311 -30.33 15.22 0.22
N ARG A 312 -31.56 14.95 -0.14
CA ARG A 312 -32.29 13.73 0.26
C ARG A 312 -31.73 12.45 -0.36
N ARG A 313 -30.88 12.58 -1.39
CA ARG A 313 -30.19 11.49 -2.08
C ARG A 313 -28.85 11.09 -1.42
N LEU A 314 -28.47 11.71 -0.27
CA LEU A 314 -27.37 11.21 0.57
C LEU A 314 -27.74 9.83 1.12
N ASP A 315 -26.81 8.86 1.11
CA ASP A 315 -27.07 7.48 1.56
C ASP A 315 -27.10 7.35 3.10
N ALA A 316 -27.80 6.34 3.59
CA ALA A 316 -27.99 6.09 5.00
C ALA A 316 -27.85 4.61 5.35
N PHE A 317 -27.25 4.32 6.50
CA PHE A 317 -27.21 2.96 7.05
C PHE A 317 -28.59 2.47 7.47
N ARG A 318 -29.37 3.36 8.12
CA ARG A 318 -30.68 3.04 8.71
C ARG A 318 -31.58 4.27 8.71
N VAL A 319 -32.87 4.02 8.76
CA VAL A 319 -33.90 5.05 8.90
C VAL A 319 -34.64 4.80 10.21
N PHE A 320 -34.76 5.81 11.03
CA PHE A 320 -35.49 5.84 12.28
C PHE A 320 -36.72 6.72 12.13
N THR A 321 -37.68 6.53 13.01
CA THR A 321 -38.92 7.31 13.08
C THR A 321 -39.01 7.98 14.42
N LEU A 322 -39.19 9.30 14.48
CA LEU A 322 -39.32 10.05 15.71
C LEU A 322 -40.54 9.53 16.50
N ALA A 323 -40.31 9.12 17.76
CA ALA A 323 -41.39 8.64 18.65
C ALA A 323 -42.19 9.79 19.28
N GLU A 324 -41.61 10.97 19.36
CA GLU A 324 -42.20 12.21 19.90
C GLU A 324 -41.70 13.42 19.10
N PRO A 325 -42.40 14.56 19.11
CA PRO A 325 -41.91 15.75 18.45
C PRO A 325 -40.68 16.31 19.19
N ILE A 326 -39.82 17.00 18.48
CA ILE A 326 -38.64 17.69 19.04
C ILE A 326 -38.64 19.17 18.64
N ASP A 327 -38.29 20.05 19.58
CA ASP A 327 -38.06 21.46 19.30
C ASP A 327 -36.63 21.72 18.76
N SER A 328 -36.34 22.96 18.38
CA SER A 328 -35.03 23.36 17.85
C SER A 328 -33.87 23.29 18.85
N ASN A 329 -34.15 23.16 20.16
CA ASN A 329 -33.15 23.17 21.23
C ASN A 329 -32.96 21.77 21.86
N ALA A 330 -33.72 20.76 21.41
CA ALA A 330 -33.67 19.42 21.96
C ALA A 330 -32.23 18.86 21.93
N THR A 331 -31.80 18.31 23.08
CA THR A 331 -30.46 17.66 23.23
C THR A 331 -30.53 16.15 23.11
N GLU A 332 -31.73 15.62 22.95
CA GLU A 332 -32.01 14.20 22.69
C GLU A 332 -33.19 14.03 21.76
N VAL A 333 -33.27 12.88 21.10
CA VAL A 333 -34.41 12.49 20.26
C VAL A 333 -34.76 11.03 20.50
N ALA A 334 -36.04 10.78 20.80
CA ALA A 334 -36.60 9.45 20.95
C ALA A 334 -37.02 8.90 19.59
N VAL A 335 -36.77 7.62 19.37
CA VAL A 335 -37.09 6.92 18.11
C VAL A 335 -37.82 5.61 18.39
N ASN A 336 -38.55 5.11 17.38
CA ASN A 336 -39.32 3.87 17.52
C ASN A 336 -38.43 2.63 17.33
N GLU A 337 -37.46 2.73 16.45
CA GLU A 337 -36.56 1.61 16.09
C GLU A 337 -35.40 1.51 17.10
N SER A 338 -34.91 0.29 17.30
CA SER A 338 -33.83 0.00 18.25
C SER A 338 -32.51 0.67 17.86
N THR A 339 -31.87 1.33 18.82
CA THR A 339 -30.51 1.89 18.72
C THR A 339 -29.45 0.95 19.33
N LYS A 340 -29.90 -0.23 19.82
CA LYS A 340 -29.00 -1.24 20.42
C LYS A 340 -27.87 -1.64 19.45
N GLY A 341 -26.65 -1.70 19.96
CA GLY A 341 -25.46 -2.08 19.20
C GLY A 341 -24.93 -1.02 18.24
N MET A 342 -25.54 0.17 18.17
CA MET A 342 -24.98 1.26 17.36
C MET A 342 -23.69 1.79 18.00
N SER A 343 -22.68 2.00 17.17
CA SER A 343 -21.39 2.58 17.56
C SER A 343 -21.43 4.11 17.42
N THR A 344 -20.74 4.79 18.34
CA THR A 344 -20.41 6.23 18.21
C THR A 344 -18.94 6.44 17.81
N VAL A 345 -18.22 5.36 17.53
CA VAL A 345 -16.84 5.45 17.06
C VAL A 345 -16.85 5.89 15.60
N THR A 346 -16.12 6.94 15.31
CA THR A 346 -15.88 7.45 13.97
C THR A 346 -14.38 7.57 13.73
N GLY A 347 -13.95 7.50 12.49
CA GLY A 347 -12.53 7.58 12.13
C GLY A 347 -12.35 7.67 10.64
N PHE A 348 -11.10 7.83 10.20
CA PHE A 348 -10.82 8.01 8.78
C PHE A 348 -11.30 6.81 7.93
N PHE A 349 -11.02 5.58 8.37
CA PHE A 349 -11.46 4.35 7.69
C PHE A 349 -12.71 3.70 8.31
N GLU A 350 -13.33 4.35 9.30
CA GLU A 350 -14.54 3.81 9.90
C GLU A 350 -15.74 4.04 8.99
N HIS A 351 -16.42 2.96 8.61
CA HIS A 351 -17.71 3.01 7.91
C HIS A 351 -18.82 3.26 8.93
N ASN A 352 -18.79 4.41 9.56
CA ASN A 352 -19.78 4.82 10.56
C ASN A 352 -19.84 6.34 10.68
N SER A 353 -20.99 6.86 11.04
CA SER A 353 -21.17 8.26 11.36
C SER A 353 -21.94 8.46 12.66
N VAL A 354 -21.95 9.68 13.13
CA VAL A 354 -22.82 10.15 14.21
C VAL A 354 -23.78 11.25 13.70
N ILE A 355 -24.25 11.12 12.46
CA ILE A 355 -25.04 12.13 11.75
C ILE A 355 -26.45 11.61 11.48
N LEU A 356 -27.45 12.36 11.92
CA LEU A 356 -28.85 12.17 11.58
C LEU A 356 -29.30 13.26 10.60
N HIS A 357 -29.99 12.88 9.55
CA HIS A 357 -30.67 13.75 8.58
C HIS A 357 -32.15 13.71 8.85
N VAL A 358 -32.72 14.82 9.32
CA VAL A 358 -34.15 14.95 9.71
C VAL A 358 -34.75 16.18 9.01
N GLY A 359 -35.66 15.95 8.07
CA GLY A 359 -36.18 17.05 7.25
C GLY A 359 -35.10 17.76 6.47
N ASP A 360 -34.93 19.06 6.69
CA ASP A 360 -33.87 19.89 6.08
C ASP A 360 -32.71 20.17 7.05
N GLU A 361 -32.62 19.40 8.15
CA GLU A 361 -31.62 19.55 9.18
C GLU A 361 -30.66 18.35 9.26
N LEU A 362 -29.38 18.63 9.51
CA LEU A 362 -28.42 17.66 10.03
C LEU A 362 -28.18 17.91 11.52
N MET A 363 -28.11 16.83 12.27
CA MET A 363 -27.73 16.86 13.68
C MET A 363 -26.72 15.77 13.97
N THR A 364 -25.81 15.99 14.93
CA THR A 364 -24.90 14.94 15.38
C THR A 364 -25.28 14.48 16.78
N PHE A 365 -25.01 13.20 17.09
CA PHE A 365 -25.24 12.62 18.42
C PHE A 365 -23.92 12.15 19.03
N GLY A 366 -23.85 12.18 20.37
CA GLY A 366 -22.67 11.75 21.11
C GLY A 366 -22.86 10.43 21.86
N ALA A 367 -24.10 9.95 21.99
CA ALA A 367 -24.39 8.66 22.62
C ALA A 367 -25.76 8.13 22.15
N VAL A 368 -26.00 6.83 22.36
CA VAL A 368 -27.23 6.12 22.04
C VAL A 368 -27.66 5.26 23.22
N SER A 369 -28.98 5.07 23.44
CA SER A 369 -29.47 4.13 24.42
C SER A 369 -29.27 2.69 23.97
N GLN A 370 -28.87 1.80 24.87
CA GLN A 370 -28.70 0.37 24.61
C GLN A 370 -29.93 -0.45 25.01
N GLU A 371 -30.89 0.17 25.70
CA GLU A 371 -32.17 -0.38 26.18
C GLU A 371 -33.30 0.64 25.90
N PRO A 372 -34.54 0.18 25.75
CA PRO A 372 -35.68 1.10 25.63
C PRO A 372 -35.84 2.05 26.85
N PRO A 373 -36.31 3.29 26.65
CA PRO A 373 -36.72 3.90 25.39
C PRO A 373 -35.50 4.22 24.48
N TRP A 374 -35.62 3.92 23.18
CA TRP A 374 -34.56 4.16 22.21
C TRP A 374 -34.35 5.64 21.96
N ARG A 375 -33.14 6.14 22.22
CA ARG A 375 -32.78 7.56 22.09
C ARG A 375 -31.39 7.76 21.51
N PHE A 376 -31.25 8.85 20.75
CA PHE A 376 -30.00 9.51 20.48
C PHE A 376 -29.86 10.68 21.46
N THR A 377 -28.70 10.81 22.10
CA THR A 377 -28.46 11.83 23.13
C THR A 377 -27.19 12.62 22.84
N LYS A 378 -27.00 13.73 23.57
CA LYS A 378 -25.93 14.70 23.36
C LYS A 378 -25.96 15.25 21.92
N LEU A 379 -27.15 15.65 21.47
CA LEU A 379 -27.33 16.19 20.12
C LEU A 379 -26.68 17.56 19.98
N LYS A 380 -26.06 17.76 18.81
CA LYS A 380 -25.73 19.10 18.29
C LYS A 380 -26.64 19.35 17.11
N ARG A 381 -27.51 20.34 17.24
CA ARG A 381 -28.54 20.71 16.27
C ARG A 381 -27.95 21.61 15.18
N GLY A 382 -28.56 21.61 14.00
CA GLY A 382 -28.12 22.46 12.89
C GLY A 382 -26.68 22.22 12.48
N ALA A 383 -26.22 20.96 12.48
CA ALA A 383 -24.83 20.60 12.18
C ALA A 383 -24.46 20.95 10.74
N PHE A 384 -23.16 21.20 10.50
CA PHE A 384 -22.57 21.47 9.19
C PHE A 384 -23.20 22.64 8.42
N GLY A 385 -23.72 23.65 9.15
CA GLY A 385 -24.32 24.84 8.55
C GLY A 385 -25.79 24.70 8.11
N THR A 386 -26.45 23.60 8.46
CA THR A 386 -27.90 23.46 8.35
C THR A 386 -28.61 24.20 9.49
N ARG A 387 -29.92 24.35 9.41
CA ARG A 387 -30.70 25.09 10.40
C ARG A 387 -31.46 24.13 11.32
N ALA A 388 -31.33 24.31 12.64
CA ALA A 388 -32.16 23.63 13.62
C ALA A 388 -33.65 23.99 13.45
N ALA A 389 -34.52 23.01 13.43
CA ALA A 389 -35.96 23.16 13.22
C ALA A 389 -36.77 22.30 14.17
N ILE A 390 -38.07 22.56 14.24
CA ILE A 390 -39.05 21.71 14.94
C ILE A 390 -39.34 20.51 14.00
N HIS A 391 -39.39 19.32 14.58
CA HIS A 391 -39.75 18.10 13.83
C HIS A 391 -40.87 17.37 14.57
N GLU A 392 -41.91 17.04 13.82
CA GLU A 392 -43.09 16.36 14.36
C GLU A 392 -42.79 14.86 14.59
N LYS A 393 -43.57 14.28 15.51
CA LYS A 393 -43.64 12.82 15.70
C LYS A 393 -43.90 12.14 14.36
N GLY A 394 -43.20 11.03 14.09
CA GLY A 394 -43.32 10.26 12.84
C GLY A 394 -42.36 10.73 11.73
N THR A 395 -41.68 11.89 11.93
CA THR A 395 -40.64 12.33 10.96
C THR A 395 -39.54 11.31 10.88
N LYS A 396 -39.03 11.09 9.67
CA LYS A 396 -37.93 10.15 9.43
C LYS A 396 -36.60 10.80 9.75
N ALA A 397 -35.77 10.10 10.55
CA ALA A 397 -34.40 10.43 10.85
C ALA A 397 -33.47 9.40 10.20
N ARG A 398 -32.69 9.83 9.21
CA ARG A 398 -31.81 8.97 8.45
C ARG A 398 -30.41 9.02 9.04
N HIS A 399 -29.86 7.89 9.49
CA HIS A 399 -28.48 7.77 9.94
C HIS A 399 -27.57 7.70 8.71
N LEU A 400 -26.94 8.84 8.36
CA LEU A 400 -26.15 8.96 7.12
C LEU A 400 -24.90 8.11 7.14
N LYS A 401 -24.49 7.64 5.95
CA LYS A 401 -23.21 6.95 5.73
C LYS A 401 -22.06 7.94 5.68
N GLU A 402 -20.96 7.56 6.32
CA GLU A 402 -19.71 8.35 6.33
C GLU A 402 -18.50 7.40 6.25
N CYS A 403 -17.50 7.80 5.46
CA CYS A 403 -16.16 7.25 5.47
C CYS A 403 -15.17 8.36 5.06
N PHE A 404 -13.92 8.30 5.48
CA PHE A 404 -12.90 9.34 5.25
C PHE A 404 -13.30 10.74 5.75
N GLY A 405 -14.24 10.81 6.72
CA GLY A 405 -14.83 12.06 7.21
C GLY A 405 -15.81 12.73 6.23
N LEU A 406 -16.22 12.03 5.17
CA LEU A 406 -17.04 12.49 4.07
C LEU A 406 -18.36 11.71 3.98
N LEU A 407 -19.41 12.36 3.45
CA LEU A 407 -20.70 11.72 3.24
C LEU A 407 -20.73 10.96 1.91
N VAL A 408 -21.73 10.07 1.79
CA VAL A 408 -21.88 9.13 0.69
C VAL A 408 -23.18 9.39 -0.06
N PRO A 409 -23.19 9.49 -1.40
CA PRO A 409 -24.42 9.54 -2.18
C PRO A 409 -25.05 8.15 -2.26
N ASP A 410 -26.36 8.06 -2.38
CA ASP A 410 -27.03 6.81 -2.71
C ASP A 410 -26.66 6.39 -4.15
N PRO A 411 -26.02 5.22 -4.36
CA PRO A 411 -25.54 4.82 -5.68
C PRO A 411 -26.65 4.53 -6.71
N GLU A 412 -27.90 4.37 -6.25
CA GLU A 412 -29.08 4.20 -7.10
C GLU A 412 -29.76 5.53 -7.43
N SER A 413 -29.28 6.62 -6.85
CA SER A 413 -29.82 7.97 -7.08
C SER A 413 -29.09 8.72 -8.18
N SER A 414 -29.77 9.72 -8.75
CA SER A 414 -29.16 10.63 -9.72
C SER A 414 -28.02 11.49 -9.13
N LEU A 415 -27.88 11.58 -7.81
CA LEU A 415 -26.76 12.30 -7.17
C LEU A 415 -25.42 11.60 -7.44
N PHE A 416 -25.43 10.28 -7.48
CA PHE A 416 -24.24 9.49 -7.79
C PHE A 416 -23.73 9.79 -9.20
N ASP A 417 -24.64 9.80 -10.18
CA ASP A 417 -24.31 10.13 -11.56
C ASP A 417 -23.92 11.62 -11.71
N GLU A 418 -24.58 12.53 -10.99
CA GLU A 418 -24.26 13.98 -10.99
C GLU A 418 -22.83 14.24 -10.49
N ILE A 419 -22.36 13.51 -9.45
CA ILE A 419 -21.00 13.64 -8.96
C ILE A 419 -19.99 13.12 -10.00
N ALA A 420 -20.27 11.99 -10.65
CA ALA A 420 -19.44 11.48 -11.74
C ALA A 420 -19.33 12.49 -12.90
N GLN A 421 -20.46 13.09 -13.30
CA GLN A 421 -20.50 14.15 -14.33
C GLN A 421 -19.72 15.41 -13.90
N ASN A 422 -19.74 15.76 -12.60
CA ASN A 422 -18.93 16.88 -12.10
C ASN A 422 -17.43 16.64 -12.31
N HIS A 423 -16.92 15.40 -12.15
CA HIS A 423 -15.53 15.07 -12.47
C HIS A 423 -15.22 15.37 -13.93
N ALA A 424 -15.99 14.78 -14.84
CA ALA A 424 -15.80 14.98 -16.26
C ALA A 424 -15.92 16.47 -16.67
N ARG A 425 -16.85 17.21 -16.05
CA ARG A 425 -17.01 18.65 -16.28
C ARG A 425 -15.74 19.43 -15.94
N ILE A 426 -15.16 19.21 -14.74
CA ILE A 426 -13.96 19.92 -14.31
C ILE A 426 -12.76 19.56 -15.19
N VAL A 427 -12.59 18.27 -15.50
CA VAL A 427 -11.53 17.80 -16.38
C VAL A 427 -11.64 18.44 -17.77
N ASN A 428 -12.83 18.45 -18.35
CA ASN A 428 -13.07 19.07 -19.64
C ASN A 428 -12.90 20.61 -19.64
N GLU A 429 -13.32 21.30 -18.55
CA GLU A 429 -13.21 22.76 -18.43
C GLU A 429 -11.77 23.24 -18.27
N CYS A 430 -10.95 22.48 -17.54
CA CYS A 430 -9.57 22.85 -17.24
C CYS A 430 -8.53 22.19 -18.13
N ASP A 431 -8.95 21.21 -18.96
CA ASP A 431 -8.09 20.43 -19.84
C ASP A 431 -7.07 19.56 -19.09
N PHE A 432 -7.45 18.97 -17.96
CA PHE A 432 -6.60 18.05 -17.23
C PHE A 432 -6.22 16.81 -18.05
N ASP A 433 -5.01 16.29 -17.81
CA ASP A 433 -4.44 15.14 -18.55
C ASP A 433 -4.73 13.80 -17.87
N GLY A 434 -5.01 13.81 -16.57
CA GLY A 434 -5.31 12.62 -15.79
C GLY A 434 -6.33 12.90 -14.68
N ILE A 435 -6.95 11.84 -14.19
CA ILE A 435 -7.80 11.85 -13.00
C ILE A 435 -7.17 10.91 -11.97
N TYR A 436 -7.11 11.32 -10.71
CA TYR A 436 -6.82 10.43 -9.60
C TYR A 436 -8.10 10.27 -8.76
N LEU A 437 -8.66 9.06 -8.73
CA LEU A 437 -9.79 8.68 -7.89
C LEU A 437 -9.27 8.03 -6.61
N ASP A 438 -8.89 8.86 -5.64
CA ASP A 438 -8.55 8.40 -4.31
C ASP A 438 -9.80 8.03 -3.51
N ALA A 439 -9.63 7.36 -2.37
CA ALA A 439 -10.71 6.88 -1.51
C ALA A 439 -11.73 5.90 -2.17
N ILE A 440 -11.54 5.51 -3.44
CA ILE A 440 -12.41 4.52 -4.08
C ILE A 440 -12.27 3.12 -3.46
N ASP A 441 -11.21 2.87 -2.70
CA ASP A 441 -11.03 1.69 -1.84
C ASP A 441 -12.08 1.60 -0.72
N GLY A 442 -12.73 2.71 -0.34
CA GLY A 442 -13.87 2.75 0.57
C GLY A 442 -15.22 2.37 -0.06
N SER A 443 -15.27 1.91 -1.32
CA SER A 443 -16.52 1.65 -2.06
C SER A 443 -17.42 0.58 -1.45
N SER A 444 -16.91 -0.28 -0.54
CA SER A 444 -17.75 -1.24 0.20
C SER A 444 -18.83 -0.57 1.07
N ILE A 445 -18.70 0.74 1.37
CA ILE A 445 -19.75 1.51 2.05
C ILE A 445 -21.03 1.68 1.22
N LEU A 446 -20.95 1.56 -0.11
CA LEU A 446 -22.11 1.75 -1.00
C LEU A 446 -23.17 0.68 -0.74
N ARG A 447 -22.87 -0.58 -0.99
CA ARG A 447 -23.81 -1.71 -0.81
C ARG A 447 -23.11 -2.96 -0.26
N GLY A 448 -21.99 -2.81 0.47
CA GLY A 448 -21.21 -3.92 0.99
C GLY A 448 -20.15 -4.46 0.00
N SER A 449 -19.32 -5.37 0.50
CA SER A 449 -18.19 -5.93 -0.25
C SER A 449 -18.58 -6.76 -1.48
N ASP A 450 -19.79 -7.33 -1.47
CA ASP A 450 -20.24 -8.21 -2.55
C ASP A 450 -20.70 -7.43 -3.79
N GLU A 451 -21.08 -6.16 -3.62
CA GLU A 451 -21.64 -5.32 -4.68
C GLU A 451 -20.78 -4.11 -5.03
N CYS A 452 -19.81 -3.76 -4.17
CA CYS A 452 -19.04 -2.53 -4.31
C CYS A 452 -18.31 -2.43 -5.67
N TRP A 453 -17.91 -3.57 -6.25
CA TRP A 453 -17.30 -3.61 -7.57
C TRP A 453 -18.24 -3.02 -8.64
N TYR A 454 -19.53 -3.41 -8.65
CA TYR A 454 -20.50 -2.93 -9.63
C TYR A 454 -20.74 -1.42 -9.54
N TRP A 455 -20.93 -0.92 -8.32
CA TRP A 455 -21.23 0.49 -8.10
C TRP A 455 -20.00 1.38 -8.36
N ALA A 456 -18.82 0.93 -7.97
CA ALA A 456 -17.58 1.62 -8.26
C ALA A 456 -17.28 1.66 -9.77
N ASP A 457 -17.48 0.53 -10.46
CA ASP A 457 -17.31 0.44 -11.92
C ASP A 457 -18.33 1.33 -12.65
N LYS A 458 -19.62 1.34 -12.23
CA LYS A 458 -20.65 2.24 -12.75
C LYS A 458 -20.24 3.72 -12.64
N PHE A 459 -19.65 4.10 -11.50
CA PHE A 459 -19.17 5.47 -11.29
C PHE A 459 -18.09 5.86 -12.29
N VAL A 460 -17.11 4.99 -12.52
CA VAL A 460 -16.03 5.22 -13.50
C VAL A 460 -16.59 5.27 -14.93
N PHE A 461 -17.51 4.37 -15.26
CA PHE A 461 -18.16 4.38 -16.59
C PHE A 461 -18.92 5.68 -16.85
N GLU A 462 -19.62 6.20 -15.82
CA GLU A 462 -20.33 7.47 -15.96
C GLU A 462 -19.37 8.66 -16.14
N ILE A 463 -18.21 8.66 -15.45
CA ILE A 463 -17.16 9.67 -15.72
C ILE A 463 -16.71 9.60 -17.18
N GLN A 464 -16.33 8.40 -17.65
CA GLN A 464 -15.79 8.19 -18.99
C GLN A 464 -16.76 8.63 -20.09
N LYS A 465 -18.04 8.37 -19.92
CA LYS A 465 -19.11 8.75 -20.85
C LYS A 465 -19.18 10.25 -21.12
N HIS A 466 -18.78 11.06 -20.14
CA HIS A 466 -18.87 12.53 -20.23
C HIS A 466 -17.53 13.22 -20.53
N LEU A 467 -16.42 12.48 -20.64
CA LEU A 467 -15.13 13.02 -21.05
C LEU A 467 -15.14 13.34 -22.55
N LYS A 468 -14.55 14.47 -22.92
CA LYS A 468 -14.46 14.95 -24.33
C LYS A 468 -13.21 14.46 -25.05
N LYS A 469 -12.20 14.02 -24.29
CA LYS A 469 -10.95 13.45 -24.80
C LYS A 469 -10.61 12.20 -23.97
N PRO A 470 -9.80 11.27 -24.48
CA PRO A 470 -9.28 10.18 -23.67
C PRO A 470 -8.46 10.73 -22.49
N VAL A 471 -8.85 10.40 -21.29
CA VAL A 471 -8.17 10.77 -20.04
C VAL A 471 -8.05 9.51 -19.19
N GLY A 472 -6.82 9.13 -18.89
CA GLY A 472 -6.55 7.98 -18.04
C GLY A 472 -6.72 8.31 -16.56
N MET A 473 -6.78 7.25 -15.74
CA MET A 473 -7.02 7.39 -14.31
C MET A 473 -5.97 6.67 -13.47
N GLU A 474 -5.62 7.24 -12.33
CA GLU A 474 -5.08 6.55 -11.16
C GLU A 474 -6.18 6.34 -10.13
N MET A 475 -6.04 5.35 -9.25
CA MET A 475 -7.08 4.99 -8.28
C MET A 475 -6.46 4.32 -7.06
N SER A 476 -7.04 4.51 -5.86
CA SER A 476 -6.60 3.86 -4.62
C SER A 476 -6.98 2.37 -4.52
N ALA A 477 -7.92 1.90 -5.36
CA ALA A 477 -8.29 0.48 -5.46
C ALA A 477 -8.26 -0.01 -6.90
N MET A 478 -8.48 -1.33 -7.08
CA MET A 478 -8.53 -1.97 -8.38
C MET A 478 -9.67 -2.98 -8.43
N TRP A 479 -10.71 -2.64 -9.18
CA TRP A 479 -11.73 -3.57 -9.62
C TRP A 479 -11.45 -3.98 -11.08
N HIS A 480 -12.03 -5.09 -11.56
CA HIS A 480 -11.68 -5.63 -12.87
C HIS A 480 -11.96 -4.66 -14.03
N HIS A 481 -13.04 -3.86 -13.97
CA HIS A 481 -13.34 -2.87 -14.98
C HIS A 481 -12.46 -1.60 -14.90
N PHE A 482 -11.71 -1.37 -13.81
CA PHE A 482 -10.81 -0.22 -13.72
C PHE A 482 -9.60 -0.36 -14.64
N TRP A 483 -9.19 -1.58 -14.94
CA TRP A 483 -7.96 -1.84 -15.67
C TRP A 483 -7.88 -1.11 -17.00
N GLN A 484 -8.97 -1.08 -17.82
CA GLN A 484 -8.97 -0.42 -19.12
C GLN A 484 -8.93 1.11 -19.07
N PHE A 485 -9.10 1.71 -17.89
CA PHE A 485 -8.99 3.15 -17.64
C PHE A 485 -7.70 3.52 -16.91
N ARG A 486 -6.95 2.52 -16.45
CA ARG A 486 -5.80 2.73 -15.58
C ARG A 486 -4.57 3.16 -16.36
N THR A 487 -3.91 4.25 -15.89
CA THR A 487 -2.68 4.77 -16.48
C THR A 487 -1.44 4.03 -15.99
N ARG A 488 -1.38 3.75 -14.68
CA ARG A 488 -0.24 3.11 -14.02
C ARG A 488 -0.66 2.35 -12.78
N TRP A 489 0.16 1.39 -12.35
CA TRP A 489 -0.09 0.63 -11.15
C TRP A 489 0.57 1.27 -9.96
N GLN A 490 -0.12 1.49 -9.06
CA GLN A 490 -0.45 2.03 -7.77
C GLN A 490 0.70 2.64 -6.99
N ALA A 491 0.50 3.89 -6.58
CA ALA A 491 1.33 4.60 -5.64
C ALA A 491 0.90 4.29 -4.19
N TRP A 492 1.86 3.93 -3.34
CA TRP A 492 1.67 3.78 -1.89
C TRP A 492 2.41 4.89 -1.16
N ASP A 493 1.89 5.30 0.01
CA ASP A 493 2.60 6.22 0.87
C ASP A 493 3.92 5.61 1.34
N TYR A 494 4.98 6.42 1.38
CA TYR A 494 6.26 6.00 1.88
C TYR A 494 6.22 5.86 3.43
N PRO A 495 7.08 4.98 4.02
CA PRO A 495 7.20 4.86 5.46
C PRO A 495 8.07 5.97 6.04
N GLN A 496 8.02 6.14 7.36
CA GLN A 496 8.89 7.08 8.08
C GLN A 496 10.32 6.55 8.28
N ARG A 497 10.51 5.24 8.18
CA ARG A 497 11.77 4.52 8.32
C ARG A 497 11.77 3.27 7.44
N GLY A 498 12.97 2.71 7.14
CA GLY A 498 13.10 1.49 6.34
C GLY A 498 12.82 1.69 4.85
N HIS A 499 13.21 2.83 4.31
CA HIS A 499 12.89 3.26 2.96
C HIS A 499 13.32 2.27 1.88
N LYS A 500 14.56 1.74 1.93
CA LYS A 500 15.07 0.79 0.94
C LYS A 500 14.25 -0.51 0.93
N ARG A 501 13.92 -1.03 2.12
CA ARG A 501 13.06 -2.21 2.26
C ARG A 501 11.65 -1.97 1.70
N PHE A 502 11.09 -0.78 1.94
CA PHE A 502 9.80 -0.40 1.37
C PHE A 502 9.82 -0.41 -0.16
N ILE A 503 10.88 0.14 -0.77
CA ILE A 503 11.02 0.16 -2.25
C ILE A 503 10.95 -1.26 -2.82
N ASP A 504 11.68 -2.21 -2.23
CA ASP A 504 11.70 -3.60 -2.71
C ASP A 504 10.35 -4.31 -2.52
N LEU A 505 9.71 -4.14 -1.36
CA LEU A 505 8.38 -4.70 -1.09
C LEU A 505 7.33 -4.11 -2.04
N HIS A 506 7.39 -2.81 -2.27
CA HIS A 506 6.48 -2.13 -3.18
C HIS A 506 6.72 -2.60 -4.62
N ALA A 507 7.96 -2.57 -5.12
CA ALA A 507 8.29 -3.04 -6.46
C ALA A 507 7.85 -4.50 -6.69
N ALA A 508 8.07 -5.38 -5.72
CA ALA A 508 7.63 -6.77 -5.79
C ALA A 508 6.09 -6.90 -5.85
N SER A 509 5.35 -6.05 -5.12
CA SER A 509 3.88 -6.10 -5.09
C SER A 509 3.25 -5.54 -6.37
N VAL A 510 3.88 -4.55 -7.00
CA VAL A 510 3.33 -3.89 -8.19
C VAL A 510 3.87 -4.47 -9.51
N ASN A 511 5.01 -5.14 -9.48
CA ASN A 511 5.58 -5.86 -10.62
C ASN A 511 4.82 -7.16 -10.87
N GLY A 512 3.61 -7.02 -11.37
CA GLY A 512 2.70 -8.14 -11.46
C GLY A 512 2.08 -8.31 -12.84
N PRO A 513 0.99 -9.08 -12.89
CA PRO A 513 0.33 -9.55 -14.10
C PRO A 513 -0.41 -8.46 -14.87
N LEU A 514 -0.50 -7.24 -14.36
CA LEU A 514 -1.38 -6.21 -14.92
C LEU A 514 -0.85 -5.56 -16.21
N LEU A 515 0.45 -5.67 -16.48
CA LEU A 515 1.12 -5.15 -17.68
C LEU A 515 0.92 -3.62 -17.85
N LEU A 516 0.89 -2.88 -16.75
CA LEU A 516 0.78 -1.42 -16.69
C LEU A 516 2.13 -0.79 -16.33
N PRO A 517 2.36 0.48 -16.67
CA PRO A 517 3.45 1.27 -16.10
C PRO A 517 3.46 1.20 -14.57
N LEU A 518 4.64 1.21 -13.97
CA LEU A 518 4.80 1.13 -12.53
C LEU A 518 4.95 2.51 -11.90
N HIS A 519 4.53 2.62 -10.64
CA HIS A 519 4.76 3.77 -9.80
C HIS A 519 5.30 3.32 -8.44
N LEU A 520 6.47 3.86 -8.02
CA LEU A 520 7.16 3.43 -6.81
C LEU A 520 6.84 4.27 -5.57
N GLY A 521 5.63 4.79 -5.49
CA GLY A 521 5.08 5.36 -4.28
C GLY A 521 5.11 6.88 -4.19
N TRP A 522 4.48 7.36 -3.12
CA TRP A 522 4.39 8.77 -2.74
C TRP A 522 5.50 9.06 -1.74
N TRP A 523 6.49 9.85 -2.13
CA TRP A 523 7.71 10.11 -1.37
C TRP A 523 7.70 11.49 -0.73
N ASN A 524 8.43 11.63 0.39
CA ASN A 524 8.79 12.90 0.98
C ASN A 524 10.24 12.81 1.49
N PHE A 525 10.99 13.89 1.41
CA PHE A 525 12.31 13.97 2.03
C PHE A 525 12.18 14.30 3.52
N GLN A 526 12.95 13.61 4.34
CA GLN A 526 12.85 13.65 5.79
C GLN A 526 14.12 14.13 6.45
N GLU A 527 13.93 14.91 7.51
CA GLU A 527 14.99 15.35 8.41
C GLU A 527 15.15 14.39 9.59
N PHE A 528 16.25 14.51 10.32
CA PHE A 528 16.46 13.78 11.57
C PHE A 528 15.37 14.13 12.59
N ASN A 529 14.53 13.17 12.93
CA ASN A 529 13.43 13.33 13.91
C ASN A 529 13.12 11.99 14.58
N PRO A 530 14.04 11.44 15.41
CA PRO A 530 13.82 10.17 16.10
C PRO A 530 12.71 10.29 17.17
N PRO A 531 12.15 9.16 17.64
CA PRO A 531 12.53 7.79 17.27
C PRO A 531 11.85 7.29 15.98
N GLN A 532 10.86 8.00 15.43
CA GLN A 532 9.95 7.49 14.40
C GLN A 532 10.43 7.77 12.97
N VAL A 533 11.24 8.81 12.78
CA VAL A 533 11.64 9.27 11.44
C VAL A 533 13.15 9.10 11.27
N GLU A 534 13.58 8.61 10.11
CA GLU A 534 14.99 8.60 9.71
C GLU A 534 15.23 9.64 8.61
N PRO A 535 16.42 10.30 8.58
CA PRO A 535 16.71 11.26 7.53
C PRO A 535 16.87 10.57 6.18
N THR A 536 16.45 11.26 5.12
CA THR A 536 16.63 10.80 3.75
C THR A 536 18.04 11.14 3.26
N TYR A 537 18.97 10.24 3.49
CA TYR A 537 20.34 10.38 3.02
C TYR A 537 20.50 10.13 1.52
N PRO A 538 21.56 10.61 0.87
CA PRO A 538 21.81 10.44 -0.55
C PRO A 538 21.72 8.99 -1.04
N ASP A 539 22.24 8.02 -0.30
CA ASP A 539 22.20 6.61 -0.64
C ASP A 539 20.76 6.02 -0.73
N VAL A 540 19.82 6.57 0.01
CA VAL A 540 18.40 6.20 -0.11
C VAL A 540 17.84 6.67 -1.46
N ILE A 541 18.22 7.85 -1.91
CA ILE A 541 17.77 8.39 -3.19
C ILE A 541 18.50 7.72 -4.37
N GLU A 542 19.78 7.37 -4.22
CA GLU A 542 20.49 6.54 -5.20
C GLU A 542 19.84 5.16 -5.35
N TYR A 543 19.45 4.55 -4.23
CA TYR A 543 18.72 3.28 -4.24
C TYR A 543 17.37 3.41 -4.97
N LEU A 544 16.58 4.42 -4.62
CA LEU A 544 15.32 4.73 -5.29
C LEU A 544 15.54 4.97 -6.79
N GLY A 545 16.51 5.83 -7.15
CA GLY A 545 16.85 6.17 -8.53
C GLY A 545 17.26 4.97 -9.36
N ALA A 546 18.06 4.06 -8.80
CA ALA A 546 18.41 2.81 -9.45
C ALA A 546 17.17 1.95 -9.77
N LYS A 547 16.22 1.84 -8.82
CA LYS A 547 14.96 1.11 -9.05
C LYS A 547 14.04 1.83 -10.05
N LEU A 548 13.98 3.16 -10.04
CA LEU A 548 13.24 3.94 -11.05
C LEU A 548 13.75 3.64 -12.47
N ILE A 549 15.06 3.69 -12.68
CA ILE A 549 15.68 3.37 -13.96
C ILE A 549 15.46 1.89 -14.31
N GLY A 550 15.66 1.00 -13.35
CA GLY A 550 15.51 -0.44 -13.55
C GLY A 550 14.10 -0.82 -14.03
N TRP A 551 13.07 -0.27 -13.41
CA TRP A 551 11.68 -0.58 -13.68
C TRP A 551 11.02 0.34 -14.72
N ASP A 552 11.66 1.43 -15.14
CA ASP A 552 11.05 2.52 -15.90
C ASP A 552 9.80 3.07 -15.20
N ALA A 553 9.91 3.26 -13.89
CA ALA A 553 8.80 3.63 -13.02
C ALA A 553 8.83 5.11 -12.66
N GLY A 554 7.64 5.72 -12.49
CA GLY A 554 7.50 7.05 -11.90
C GLY A 554 7.43 7.01 -10.37
N ILE A 555 7.59 8.18 -9.76
CA ILE A 555 7.29 8.45 -8.36
C ILE A 555 6.48 9.73 -8.22
N SER A 556 5.97 9.98 -7.02
CA SER A 556 5.45 11.29 -6.67
C SER A 556 6.11 11.83 -5.40
N LEU A 557 6.21 13.14 -5.33
CA LEU A 557 6.70 13.83 -4.15
C LEU A 557 5.54 14.54 -3.46
N THR A 558 5.28 14.11 -2.21
CA THR A 558 4.36 14.77 -1.28
C THR A 558 5.14 15.74 -0.40
N GLY A 559 4.44 16.63 0.29
CA GLY A 559 5.05 17.59 1.18
C GLY A 559 5.48 18.89 0.52
N ALA A 560 5.94 19.82 1.33
CA ALA A 560 6.28 21.17 0.90
C ALA A 560 7.71 21.23 0.35
N ILE A 561 7.93 20.63 -0.81
CA ILE A 561 9.18 20.82 -1.56
C ILE A 561 9.02 22.11 -2.37
N ASN A 562 9.65 23.15 -1.91
CA ASN A 562 9.71 24.45 -2.58
C ASN A 562 11.12 25.04 -2.39
N ARG A 563 11.39 26.17 -3.04
CA ARG A 563 12.69 26.83 -3.01
C ARG A 563 13.18 27.11 -1.59
N ASP A 564 12.33 27.69 -0.75
CA ASP A 564 12.68 28.06 0.63
C ASP A 564 13.05 26.81 1.44
N ARG A 565 12.36 25.70 1.24
CA ARG A 565 12.63 24.44 1.92
C ARG A 565 13.96 23.84 1.49
N LEU A 566 14.29 23.90 0.19
CA LEU A 566 15.56 23.42 -0.34
C LEU A 566 16.75 24.28 0.11
N GLU A 567 16.54 25.57 0.30
CA GLU A 567 17.54 26.48 0.85
C GLU A 567 17.74 26.24 2.36
N ALA A 568 16.65 25.99 3.09
CA ALA A 568 16.69 25.74 4.52
C ALA A 568 17.25 24.35 4.91
N VAL A 569 17.21 23.37 4.00
CA VAL A 569 17.62 21.98 4.23
C VAL A 569 18.53 21.49 3.08
N PRO A 570 19.83 21.76 3.14
CA PRO A 570 20.78 21.36 2.09
C PRO A 570 20.80 19.86 1.79
N LEU A 571 20.43 19.00 2.75
CA LEU A 571 20.26 17.57 2.53
C LEU A 571 19.22 17.30 1.43
N PHE A 572 18.12 18.06 1.40
CA PHE A 572 17.08 17.90 0.38
C PHE A 572 17.56 18.39 -0.99
N ARG A 573 18.44 19.39 -1.05
CA ARG A 573 19.05 19.79 -2.32
C ARG A 573 19.83 18.64 -2.95
N ARG A 574 20.66 17.93 -2.14
CA ARG A 574 21.41 16.77 -2.60
C ARG A 574 20.48 15.66 -3.11
N ALA A 575 19.36 15.42 -2.41
CA ALA A 575 18.34 14.46 -2.83
C ALA A 575 17.70 14.83 -4.17
N VAL A 576 17.38 16.12 -4.36
CA VAL A 576 16.82 16.67 -5.60
C VAL A 576 17.78 16.48 -6.77
N ASP A 577 19.06 16.81 -6.59
CA ASP A 577 20.07 16.71 -7.65
C ASP A 577 20.25 15.25 -8.12
N ILE A 578 20.25 14.29 -7.20
CA ILE A 578 20.32 12.85 -7.51
C ILE A 578 19.05 12.41 -8.25
N LEU A 579 17.87 12.78 -7.74
CA LEU A 579 16.60 12.39 -8.35
C LEU A 579 16.44 12.96 -9.75
N HIS A 580 16.78 14.25 -9.94
CA HIS A 580 16.79 14.90 -11.26
C HIS A 580 17.61 14.10 -12.26
N THR A 581 18.87 13.79 -11.90
CA THR A 581 19.77 13.01 -12.73
C THR A 581 19.17 11.63 -13.10
N CYS A 582 18.60 10.94 -12.11
CA CYS A 582 17.99 9.63 -12.33
C CYS A 582 16.76 9.72 -13.26
N GLU A 583 15.92 10.74 -13.11
CA GLU A 583 14.75 10.96 -13.96
C GLU A 583 15.14 11.29 -15.42
N GLU A 584 16.20 12.09 -15.63
CA GLU A 584 16.75 12.34 -16.97
C GLU A 584 17.26 11.03 -17.62
N LEU A 585 18.15 10.29 -16.93
CA LEU A 585 18.72 9.05 -17.43
C LEU A 585 17.66 7.95 -17.71
N ARG A 586 16.58 7.93 -16.91
CA ARG A 586 15.45 7.02 -17.10
C ARG A 586 14.69 7.37 -18.39
N ARG A 587 14.34 8.65 -18.59
CA ARG A 587 13.59 9.12 -19.76
C ARG A 587 14.39 8.95 -21.06
N ASP A 588 15.69 9.21 -20.99
CA ASP A 588 16.60 9.08 -22.14
C ASP A 588 16.94 7.62 -22.44
N LYS A 589 16.47 6.68 -21.58
CA LYS A 589 16.77 5.23 -21.72
C LYS A 589 18.26 4.95 -21.86
N THR A 590 19.09 5.69 -21.11
CA THR A 590 20.55 5.66 -21.19
C THR A 590 21.12 4.27 -20.94
N PHE A 591 20.50 3.47 -20.08
CA PHE A 591 20.96 2.12 -19.72
C PHE A 591 20.21 1.03 -20.46
N ASP A 592 20.95 0.05 -20.96
CA ASP A 592 20.41 -1.10 -21.66
C ASP A 592 19.62 -2.07 -20.73
N GLY A 593 18.98 -3.07 -21.35
CA GLY A 593 18.15 -4.03 -20.63
C GLY A 593 18.93 -4.88 -19.61
N SER A 594 20.22 -5.15 -19.83
CA SER A 594 21.05 -5.97 -18.95
C SER A 594 21.40 -5.22 -17.65
N ILE A 595 21.77 -3.95 -17.75
CA ILE A 595 22.00 -3.07 -16.61
C ILE A 595 20.69 -2.85 -15.85
N ARG A 596 19.61 -2.51 -16.55
CA ARG A 596 18.30 -2.33 -15.93
C ARG A 596 17.83 -3.58 -15.17
N ALA A 597 18.12 -4.79 -15.66
CA ALA A 597 17.80 -6.03 -14.95
C ALA A 597 18.54 -6.14 -13.61
N LYS A 598 19.82 -5.78 -13.56
CA LYS A 598 20.60 -5.75 -12.31
C LYS A 598 20.05 -4.70 -11.32
N LEU A 599 19.69 -3.51 -11.83
CA LEU A 599 19.14 -2.44 -10.98
C LEU A 599 17.79 -2.82 -10.33
N ARG A 600 17.04 -3.76 -10.90
CA ARG A 600 15.79 -4.28 -10.33
C ARG A 600 15.99 -5.25 -9.18
N GLU A 601 17.16 -5.86 -9.04
CA GLU A 601 17.40 -6.88 -8.02
C GLU A 601 17.14 -6.31 -6.61
N PRO A 602 16.28 -6.96 -5.78
CA PRO A 602 16.05 -6.50 -4.42
C PRO A 602 17.33 -6.62 -3.57
N ASP A 603 17.44 -5.78 -2.56
CA ASP A 603 18.57 -5.69 -1.63
C ASP A 603 19.95 -5.42 -2.31
N LYS A 604 19.95 -5.08 -3.61
CA LYS A 604 21.18 -4.68 -4.33
C LYS A 604 21.25 -3.17 -4.45
N GLU A 605 22.34 -2.62 -3.95
CA GLU A 605 22.63 -1.19 -3.97
C GLU A 605 23.62 -0.83 -5.06
N PHE A 606 23.45 0.35 -5.61
CA PHE A 606 24.30 0.87 -6.68
C PHE A 606 24.55 2.36 -6.46
N SER A 607 25.78 2.79 -6.68
CA SER A 607 26.15 4.20 -6.76
C SER A 607 26.23 4.67 -8.20
N LEU A 608 25.63 5.82 -8.48
CA LEU A 608 25.71 6.48 -9.79
C LEU A 608 26.91 7.44 -9.82
N PHE A 609 27.73 7.35 -10.85
CA PHE A 609 28.90 8.20 -11.00
C PHE A 609 29.23 8.48 -12.46
N ARG A 610 30.04 9.51 -12.72
CA ARG A 610 30.61 9.76 -14.04
C ARG A 610 31.96 9.08 -14.15
N ASP A 611 32.17 8.32 -15.24
CA ASP A 611 33.46 7.73 -15.55
C ASP A 611 34.46 8.78 -16.09
N LYS A 612 35.67 8.34 -16.45
CA LYS A 612 36.71 9.23 -16.96
C LYS A 612 36.34 9.88 -18.30
N SER A 613 35.42 9.29 -19.07
CA SER A 613 34.89 9.85 -20.31
C SER A 613 33.79 10.87 -20.09
N GLY A 614 33.28 10.98 -18.85
CA GLY A 614 32.17 11.83 -18.48
C GLY A 614 30.80 11.14 -18.59
N ASP A 615 30.77 9.84 -18.97
CA ASP A 615 29.55 9.05 -19.11
C ASP A 615 29.03 8.60 -17.76
N TRP A 616 27.71 8.55 -17.63
CA TRP A 616 27.07 8.02 -16.44
C TRP A 616 27.17 6.48 -16.39
N ARG A 617 27.60 5.98 -15.24
CA ARG A 617 27.76 4.55 -14.96
C ARG A 617 27.21 4.23 -13.59
N PHE A 618 26.76 2.97 -13.41
CA PHE A 618 26.50 2.39 -12.09
C PHE A 618 27.67 1.48 -11.68
N ARG A 619 27.93 1.45 -10.38
CA ARG A 619 28.76 0.42 -9.75
C ARG A 619 28.03 -0.16 -8.55
N PRO A 620 28.15 -1.47 -8.25
CA PRO A 620 27.60 -2.03 -7.02
C PRO A 620 28.13 -1.31 -5.79
N ALA A 621 27.29 -1.10 -4.80
CA ALA A 621 27.64 -0.54 -3.51
C ALA A 621 27.16 -1.49 -2.40
N TYR A 622 27.86 -1.45 -1.26
CA TYR A 622 27.43 -2.19 -0.08
C TYR A 622 27.60 -1.29 1.15
N TYR A 623 26.56 -1.20 1.95
CA TYR A 623 26.48 -0.36 3.15
C TYR A 623 26.34 -1.26 4.38
N ASP A 624 27.44 -1.38 5.13
CA ASP A 624 27.48 -2.14 6.39
C ASP A 624 27.30 -1.18 7.56
N ALA A 625 26.13 -1.17 8.17
CA ALA A 625 25.76 -0.22 9.20
C ALA A 625 25.67 -0.87 10.58
N HIS A 626 26.32 -0.29 11.57
CA HIS A 626 26.27 -0.73 12.95
C HIS A 626 26.07 0.45 13.91
N THR A 627 25.17 0.27 14.89
CA THR A 627 24.93 1.23 15.97
C THR A 627 25.70 0.82 17.21
N ALA A 628 26.48 1.76 17.77
CA ALA A 628 27.27 1.57 18.97
C ALA A 628 26.88 2.55 20.08
N SER A 629 26.96 2.11 21.32
CA SER A 629 26.75 2.92 22.51
C SER A 629 27.96 2.83 23.43
N CYS A 630 28.46 3.94 23.93
CA CYS A 630 29.64 3.95 24.80
C CYS A 630 29.42 3.34 26.20
N CYS A 631 28.19 3.09 26.60
CA CYS A 631 27.88 2.33 27.80
C CYS A 631 27.80 0.79 27.55
N GLU A 632 27.99 0.37 26.34
CA GLU A 632 27.90 -1.03 25.90
C GLU A 632 29.19 -1.42 25.18
N PRO A 633 30.29 -1.73 25.92
CA PRO A 633 31.63 -1.91 25.33
C PRO A 633 31.68 -3.04 24.28
N TRP A 634 30.79 -4.04 24.35
CA TRP A 634 30.66 -5.10 23.34
C TRP A 634 30.09 -4.63 22.00
N SER A 635 29.36 -3.49 21.95
CA SER A 635 28.84 -2.93 20.72
C SER A 635 29.83 -2.00 20.00
N LEU A 636 30.98 -1.71 20.60
CA LEU A 636 32.03 -0.89 20.02
C LEU A 636 32.95 -1.64 19.04
N SER A 637 32.79 -2.96 18.93
CA SER A 637 33.62 -3.80 18.07
C SER A 637 32.75 -4.86 17.39
N TRP A 638 32.87 -4.97 16.05
CA TRP A 638 32.14 -5.97 15.26
C TRP A 638 32.92 -6.35 14.00
N ARG A 639 32.36 -7.26 13.20
CA ARG A 639 32.89 -7.62 11.90
C ARG A 639 32.04 -7.01 10.81
N ALA A 640 32.66 -6.16 10.00
CA ALA A 640 32.03 -5.59 8.81
C ALA A 640 32.42 -6.36 7.56
N THR A 641 31.53 -6.42 6.59
CA THR A 641 31.75 -7.15 5.32
C THR A 641 32.07 -6.20 4.19
N ASN A 642 33.13 -6.47 3.46
CA ASN A 642 33.37 -5.91 2.13
C ASN A 642 33.23 -7.02 1.07
N PRO A 643 32.12 -7.08 0.31
CA PRO A 643 31.92 -8.13 -0.69
C PRO A 643 32.74 -7.94 -1.97
N PHE A 644 33.52 -6.87 -2.04
CA PHE A 644 34.32 -6.49 -3.22
C PHE A 644 35.83 -6.66 -2.96
N GLY A 645 36.63 -6.18 -3.88
CA GLY A 645 38.10 -6.15 -3.74
C GLY A 645 38.58 -5.20 -2.65
N GLU A 646 39.86 -5.35 -2.27
CA GLU A 646 40.50 -4.44 -1.33
C GLU A 646 40.40 -2.99 -1.78
N GLN A 647 40.05 -2.09 -0.85
CA GLN A 647 39.82 -0.68 -1.17
C GLN A 647 40.00 0.22 0.07
N PRO A 648 40.36 1.49 -0.10
CA PRO A 648 40.31 2.47 0.99
C PRO A 648 38.88 2.62 1.54
N VAL A 649 38.79 2.87 2.86
CA VAL A 649 37.49 2.99 3.51
C VAL A 649 36.75 4.27 3.11
N ASN A 650 35.46 4.14 2.86
CA ASN A 650 34.50 5.24 2.90
C ASN A 650 33.47 4.96 3.99
N PHE A 651 33.01 5.96 4.68
CA PHE A 651 31.97 5.78 5.70
C PHE A 651 31.16 7.04 5.98
N ARG A 652 29.97 6.83 6.54
CA ARG A 652 29.18 7.85 7.23
C ARG A 652 29.12 7.52 8.71
N LEU A 653 29.39 8.51 9.56
CA LEU A 653 29.26 8.43 11.00
C LEU A 653 28.17 9.39 11.46
N GLU A 654 27.15 8.88 12.14
CA GLU A 654 25.97 9.61 12.60
C GLU A 654 25.98 9.69 14.13
N ALA A 655 25.81 10.88 14.70
CA ALA A 655 25.57 11.07 16.13
C ALA A 655 24.07 10.94 16.42
N LEU A 656 23.69 9.90 17.17
CA LEU A 656 22.28 9.58 17.44
C LEU A 656 21.79 10.22 18.74
N MET A 657 20.47 10.17 18.98
CA MET A 657 19.91 10.40 20.31
C MET A 657 20.30 9.25 21.25
N SER A 658 20.44 9.57 22.53
CA SER A 658 20.68 8.61 23.60
C SER A 658 19.46 8.51 24.53
N ALA A 659 19.60 7.79 25.64
CA ALA A 659 18.60 7.71 26.69
C ALA A 659 19.16 8.15 28.03
N GLY A 660 18.28 8.56 28.93
CA GLY A 660 18.61 8.79 30.33
C GLY A 660 19.05 7.50 31.04
N PRO A 661 19.57 7.58 32.27
CA PRO A 661 20.04 6.41 33.05
C PRO A 661 18.89 5.40 33.26
N TYR A 662 19.20 4.10 33.11
CA TYR A 662 18.22 3.02 33.32
C TYR A 662 17.65 2.97 34.74
N ASP A 663 18.48 3.33 35.73
CA ASP A 663 18.12 3.27 37.16
C ASP A 663 17.47 4.55 37.69
N ASP A 664 17.16 5.53 36.80
CA ASP A 664 16.43 6.73 37.20
C ASP A 664 15.04 6.35 37.73
N ALA A 665 14.69 6.87 38.92
CA ALA A 665 13.43 6.61 39.58
C ALA A 665 12.19 7.14 38.83
N ASN A 666 12.39 8.09 37.90
CA ASN A 666 11.33 8.66 37.07
C ASN A 666 11.01 7.81 35.82
N ASN A 667 11.77 6.78 35.56
CA ASN A 667 11.51 5.87 34.45
C ASN A 667 10.19 5.12 34.65
N ILE A 668 9.47 4.89 33.54
CA ILE A 668 8.17 4.22 33.59
C ILE A 668 8.37 2.74 33.31
N ILE A 669 7.98 1.85 34.26
CA ILE A 669 8.06 0.39 34.07
C ILE A 669 6.93 -0.05 33.13
N LEU A 670 7.32 -0.44 31.90
CA LEU A 670 6.42 -0.97 30.89
C LEU A 670 6.09 -2.45 31.13
N ALA A 671 7.04 -3.25 31.62
CA ALA A 671 6.83 -4.63 32.00
C ALA A 671 7.82 -5.05 33.09
N ASP A 672 7.30 -5.75 34.10
CA ASP A 672 8.05 -6.45 35.15
C ASP A 672 7.75 -7.95 34.97
N LEU A 673 8.70 -8.68 34.38
CA LEU A 673 8.46 -10.08 34.01
C LEU A 673 8.40 -11.04 35.20
N SER A 674 8.79 -10.58 36.39
CA SER A 674 8.58 -11.34 37.65
C SER A 674 7.11 -11.37 38.11
N ARG A 675 6.25 -10.55 37.48
CA ARG A 675 4.83 -10.40 37.80
C ARG A 675 3.96 -10.87 36.63
N PRO A 676 3.78 -12.18 36.39
CA PRO A 676 3.01 -12.68 35.25
C PRO A 676 1.58 -12.19 35.17
N GLY A 677 0.94 -11.86 36.31
CA GLY A 677 -0.42 -11.39 36.39
C GLY A 677 -0.69 -9.99 35.74
N GLN A 678 0.34 -9.25 35.34
CA GLN A 678 0.21 -8.01 34.57
C GLN A 678 -0.09 -8.24 33.08
N PHE A 679 0.14 -9.45 32.58
CA PHE A 679 -0.13 -9.81 31.20
C PHE A 679 -1.54 -10.37 31.02
N ALA A 680 -2.08 -10.23 29.82
CA ALA A 680 -3.44 -10.66 29.47
C ALA A 680 -3.55 -12.19 29.26
N GLY A 681 -2.98 -12.99 30.18
CA GLY A 681 -2.98 -14.45 30.15
C GLY A 681 -1.59 -15.06 29.97
N PRO A 682 -1.52 -16.39 29.83
CA PRO A 682 -0.26 -17.11 29.63
C PRO A 682 0.34 -16.77 28.25
N PRO A 683 1.65 -17.07 28.05
CA PRO A 683 2.28 -16.87 26.75
C PRO A 683 1.52 -17.58 25.62
N ARG A 684 1.19 -16.87 24.55
CA ARG A 684 0.69 -17.48 23.30
C ARG A 684 1.87 -17.95 22.48
N THR A 685 1.74 -19.08 21.78
CA THR A 685 2.84 -19.71 21.05
C THR A 685 2.44 -20.12 19.64
N ALA A 686 3.42 -20.20 18.75
CA ALA A 686 3.27 -20.84 17.44
C ALA A 686 3.03 -22.36 17.61
N ASN A 687 2.50 -23.01 16.55
CA ASN A 687 2.26 -24.45 16.57
C ASN A 687 3.58 -25.22 16.79
N GLY A 688 3.60 -26.08 17.81
CA GLY A 688 4.78 -26.85 18.18
C GLY A 688 5.84 -26.10 18.99
N VAL A 689 5.55 -24.86 19.39
CA VAL A 689 6.37 -24.10 20.33
C VAL A 689 5.77 -24.22 21.73
N THR A 690 6.61 -24.51 22.72
CA THR A 690 6.23 -24.44 24.14
C THR A 690 6.99 -23.31 24.81
N ALA A 691 6.34 -22.64 25.75
CA ALA A 691 6.95 -21.56 26.50
C ALA A 691 6.49 -21.54 27.95
N SER A 692 7.40 -21.17 28.84
CA SER A 692 7.09 -20.83 30.23
C SER A 692 7.81 -19.55 30.62
N LEU A 693 7.14 -18.73 31.41
CA LEU A 693 7.71 -17.55 32.04
C LEU A 693 7.77 -17.80 33.54
N GLY A 694 8.97 -17.76 34.11
CA GLY A 694 9.21 -17.90 35.52
C GLY A 694 9.95 -16.71 36.11
N LYS A 695 9.96 -16.58 37.44
CA LYS A 695 10.76 -15.56 38.09
C LYS A 695 12.24 -15.95 37.97
N ALA A 696 13.10 -14.99 37.66
CA ALA A 696 14.55 -15.24 37.66
C ALA A 696 15.07 -15.51 39.08
N SER A 697 15.92 -16.54 39.23
CA SER A 697 16.48 -16.98 40.54
C SER A 697 17.79 -16.28 40.91
N ASN A 698 18.36 -15.49 40.00
CA ASN A 698 19.66 -14.84 40.16
C ASN A 698 19.66 -13.50 40.93
N GLY A 699 18.58 -13.18 41.66
CA GLY A 699 18.47 -11.99 42.49
C GLY A 699 18.17 -10.68 41.77
N SER A 700 18.02 -10.67 40.45
CA SER A 700 17.63 -9.49 39.69
C SER A 700 16.15 -9.17 39.94
N GLU A 701 15.88 -8.05 40.63
CA GLU A 701 14.54 -7.60 40.96
C GLU A 701 13.76 -7.30 39.68
N GLY A 702 12.55 -7.85 39.56
CA GLY A 702 11.68 -7.61 38.40
C GLY A 702 12.01 -8.44 37.15
N ALA A 703 13.05 -9.28 37.18
CA ALA A 703 13.44 -10.11 36.05
C ALA A 703 12.62 -11.41 35.95
N GLY A 704 12.29 -11.78 34.71
CA GLY A 704 11.67 -13.05 34.38
C GLY A 704 12.52 -13.86 33.41
N ILE A 705 12.38 -15.17 33.50
CA ILE A 705 13.08 -16.13 32.64
C ILE A 705 12.11 -16.76 31.67
N PHE A 706 12.34 -16.57 30.39
CA PHE A 706 11.69 -17.34 29.32
C PHE A 706 12.44 -18.65 29.12
N ARG A 707 11.70 -19.76 29.12
CA ARG A 707 12.17 -21.07 28.67
C ARG A 707 11.27 -21.51 27.53
N THR A 708 11.84 -21.74 26.38
CA THR A 708 11.09 -22.09 25.18
C THR A 708 11.70 -23.27 24.43
N THR A 709 10.88 -24.05 23.76
CA THR A 709 11.33 -25.13 22.89
C THR A 709 10.51 -25.13 21.61
N ASN A 710 11.17 -25.24 20.47
CA ASN A 710 10.54 -25.39 19.15
C ASN A 710 10.70 -26.87 18.71
N SER A 711 9.60 -27.60 18.57
CA SER A 711 9.59 -29.01 18.12
C SER A 711 9.80 -29.17 16.60
N GLY A 712 10.07 -28.11 15.88
CA GLY A 712 10.28 -28.12 14.42
C GLY A 712 9.01 -28.29 13.59
N LYS A 713 7.82 -28.13 14.18
CA LYS A 713 6.56 -28.08 13.41
C LYS A 713 6.42 -26.81 12.57
N VAL A 714 7.14 -25.76 12.93
CA VAL A 714 7.25 -24.51 12.17
C VAL A 714 8.72 -24.20 11.92
N SER A 715 9.00 -23.43 10.88
CA SER A 715 10.35 -22.96 10.60
C SER A 715 10.87 -22.06 11.72
N ARG A 716 12.19 -21.95 11.84
CA ARG A 716 12.85 -21.15 12.88
C ARG A 716 12.29 -19.72 12.95
N ASN A 717 12.18 -19.05 11.81
CA ASN A 717 11.69 -17.67 11.69
C ASN A 717 10.18 -17.50 11.93
N ALA A 718 9.43 -18.62 12.09
CA ALA A 718 8.00 -18.65 12.43
C ALA A 718 7.73 -19.21 13.83
N ALA A 719 8.79 -19.57 14.57
CA ALA A 719 8.70 -20.12 15.91
C ALA A 719 8.71 -18.97 16.94
N TRP A 720 7.53 -18.54 17.35
CA TRP A 720 7.35 -17.36 18.21
C TRP A 720 6.59 -17.67 19.50
N VAL A 721 6.85 -16.82 20.49
CA VAL A 721 6.10 -16.68 21.74
C VAL A 721 5.65 -15.23 21.87
N ARG A 722 4.46 -14.97 22.40
CA ARG A 722 3.93 -13.61 22.59
C ARG A 722 3.29 -13.43 23.96
N LEU A 723 3.60 -12.29 24.61
CA LEU A 723 2.92 -11.77 25.79
C LEU A 723 2.33 -10.38 25.46
N ASP A 724 1.14 -10.11 25.96
CA ASP A 724 0.47 -8.83 25.79
C ASP A 724 0.14 -8.20 27.14
N ARG A 725 0.36 -6.90 27.27
CA ARG A 725 -0.06 -6.07 28.41
C ARG A 725 -0.88 -4.89 27.91
N LYS A 726 -2.04 -4.65 28.51
CA LYS A 726 -2.83 -3.44 28.29
C LYS A 726 -2.57 -2.42 29.39
N PHE A 727 -2.72 -1.15 29.05
CA PHE A 727 -2.57 -0.05 30.00
C PHE A 727 -3.93 0.67 30.17
N GLU A 728 -4.44 0.64 31.38
CA GLU A 728 -5.65 1.35 31.79
C GLU A 728 -5.35 2.11 33.09
N PRO A 729 -5.33 3.45 33.06
CA PRO A 729 -5.51 4.33 31.91
C PRO A 729 -4.34 4.25 30.91
N LEU A 730 -4.54 4.81 29.68
CA LEU A 730 -3.49 4.91 28.66
C LEU A 730 -2.24 5.61 29.21
N LEU A 731 -1.05 5.12 28.84
CA LEU A 731 0.21 5.70 29.27
C LEU A 731 0.62 6.91 28.41
N ASN A 732 1.07 7.96 29.07
CA ASN A 732 1.69 9.09 28.41
C ASN A 732 3.22 8.95 28.45
N LEU A 733 3.83 8.60 27.32
CA LEU A 733 5.25 8.41 27.14
C LEU A 733 5.94 9.53 26.32
N LYS A 734 5.29 10.71 26.17
CA LYS A 734 5.89 11.82 25.37
C LYS A 734 7.29 12.22 25.84
N LYS A 735 7.60 12.08 27.12
CA LYS A 735 8.90 12.37 27.71
C LYS A 735 9.80 11.13 27.85
N HIS A 736 9.31 9.93 27.52
CA HIS A 736 9.97 8.66 27.76
C HIS A 736 9.90 7.77 26.50
N GLN A 737 10.50 8.22 25.41
CA GLN A 737 10.37 7.58 24.10
C GLN A 737 11.46 6.53 23.81
N ALA A 738 12.50 6.45 24.63
CA ALA A 738 13.50 5.38 24.58
C ALA A 738 13.07 4.19 25.46
N ILE A 739 13.55 2.99 25.13
CA ILE A 739 13.35 1.78 25.93
C ILE A 739 14.67 1.27 26.43
N GLY A 740 14.74 0.97 27.74
CA GLY A 740 15.83 0.24 28.35
C GLY A 740 15.40 -1.13 28.81
N VAL A 741 16.25 -2.13 28.60
CA VAL A 741 16.02 -3.50 29.05
C VAL A 741 17.33 -4.25 29.31
N TRP A 742 17.42 -4.94 30.45
CA TRP A 742 18.46 -5.92 30.67
C TRP A 742 18.06 -7.26 30.04
N VAL A 743 18.97 -7.86 29.28
CA VAL A 743 18.78 -9.17 28.67
C VAL A 743 20.02 -10.00 28.99
N ASP A 744 19.79 -11.18 29.58
CA ASP A 744 20.82 -12.20 29.78
C ASP A 744 20.57 -13.28 28.75
N GLY A 745 21.36 -13.26 27.67
CA GLY A 745 21.20 -14.08 26.49
C GLY A 745 22.01 -15.38 26.53
N ASP A 746 21.63 -16.34 25.69
CA ASP A 746 22.30 -17.63 25.50
C ASP A 746 23.11 -17.72 24.19
N GLY A 747 23.05 -16.67 23.37
CA GLY A 747 23.87 -16.55 22.16
C GLY A 747 23.34 -17.33 20.95
N LEU A 748 22.10 -17.80 20.96
CA LEU A 748 21.55 -18.69 19.93
C LEU A 748 20.86 -17.94 18.78
N GLY A 749 20.78 -16.59 18.86
CA GLY A 749 20.31 -15.73 17.78
C GLY A 749 18.79 -15.59 17.70
N GLU A 750 18.10 -15.72 18.81
CA GLU A 750 16.68 -15.42 18.92
C GLU A 750 16.44 -13.91 18.81
N ILE A 751 15.19 -13.57 18.55
CA ILE A 751 14.74 -12.19 18.39
C ILE A 751 13.73 -11.83 19.47
N LEU A 752 14.07 -10.85 20.28
CA LEU A 752 13.15 -10.19 21.19
C LEU A 752 12.61 -8.93 20.52
N ALA A 753 11.31 -8.88 20.23
CA ALA A 753 10.63 -7.71 19.68
C ALA A 753 9.74 -7.06 20.75
N ILE A 754 9.94 -5.77 20.98
CA ILE A 754 9.18 -4.95 21.92
C ILE A 754 8.31 -3.99 21.12
N ARG A 755 7.00 -4.21 21.12
CA ARG A 755 6.01 -3.38 20.42
C ARG A 755 5.23 -2.54 21.40
N LEU A 756 5.14 -1.24 21.11
CA LEU A 756 4.18 -0.34 21.73
C LEU A 756 3.07 -0.02 20.71
N GLU A 757 1.82 0.03 21.20
CA GLU A 757 0.66 0.40 20.38
C GLU A 757 -0.07 1.57 21.02
N SER A 758 -0.58 2.48 20.19
CA SER A 758 -1.54 3.51 20.57
C SER A 758 -2.90 3.26 19.91
N PRO A 759 -4.01 3.85 20.40
CA PRO A 759 -5.30 3.76 19.76
C PRO A 759 -5.20 4.17 18.28
N ARG A 760 -5.84 3.41 17.42
CA ARG A 760 -5.77 3.65 15.97
C ARG A 760 -6.77 4.70 15.54
N HIS A 761 -6.42 5.43 14.50
CA HIS A 761 -7.37 6.21 13.73
C HIS A 761 -7.46 5.74 12.26
N ILE A 762 -6.52 4.89 11.82
CA ILE A 762 -6.57 4.17 10.54
C ILE A 762 -6.40 2.66 10.76
N SER A 763 -6.79 1.84 9.79
CA SER A 763 -6.82 0.37 9.92
C SER A 763 -5.45 -0.30 10.00
N LEU A 764 -4.39 0.34 9.50
CA LEU A 764 -3.05 -0.25 9.37
C LEU A 764 -2.25 -0.24 10.67
N GLY A 765 -2.73 0.46 11.69
CA GLY A 765 -2.26 0.38 13.06
C GLY A 765 -1.19 1.37 13.45
N ALA A 766 -1.20 1.77 14.69
CA ALA A 766 -0.31 2.71 15.35
C ALA A 766 0.68 1.93 16.21
N VAL A 767 1.74 1.39 15.61
CA VAL A 767 2.71 0.49 16.24
C VAL A 767 4.14 0.98 16.12
N ALA A 768 4.91 0.76 17.19
CA ALA A 768 6.34 1.04 17.28
C ALA A 768 7.08 -0.22 17.71
N ASP A 769 7.81 -0.84 16.80
CA ASP A 769 8.58 -2.05 17.04
C ASP A 769 10.05 -1.73 17.28
N ARG A 770 10.67 -2.40 18.24
CA ARG A 770 12.12 -2.42 18.49
C ARG A 770 12.57 -3.85 18.66
N TYR A 771 13.78 -4.15 18.20
CA TYR A 771 14.30 -5.52 18.13
C TYR A 771 15.63 -5.65 18.85
N VAL A 772 15.79 -6.78 19.52
CA VAL A 772 17.06 -7.25 20.08
C VAL A 772 17.36 -8.60 19.46
N THR A 773 18.52 -8.72 18.81
CA THR A 773 19.05 -10.03 18.41
C THR A 773 19.88 -10.58 19.57
N ILE A 774 19.54 -11.77 20.06
CA ILE A 774 20.21 -12.42 21.19
C ILE A 774 21.32 -13.34 20.66
N ASP A 775 22.34 -12.73 20.05
CA ASP A 775 23.54 -13.35 19.51
C ASP A 775 24.74 -13.27 20.48
N PHE A 776 24.45 -13.02 21.73
CA PHE A 776 25.41 -12.83 22.81
C PHE A 776 25.06 -13.69 24.02
N THR A 777 26.09 -14.01 24.82
CA THR A 777 25.94 -14.71 26.11
C THR A 777 26.16 -13.73 27.27
N GLY A 778 25.43 -13.96 28.37
CA GLY A 778 25.51 -13.15 29.57
C GLY A 778 24.68 -11.88 29.57
N PRO A 779 24.66 -11.10 30.66
CA PRO A 779 23.79 -9.98 30.85
C PRO A 779 24.27 -8.73 30.06
N ARG A 780 23.34 -8.08 29.35
CA ARG A 780 23.54 -6.81 28.66
C ARG A 780 22.40 -5.84 28.93
N LEU A 781 22.76 -4.56 29.22
CA LEU A 781 21.81 -3.47 29.20
C LEU A 781 21.67 -2.94 27.76
N LEU A 782 20.48 -2.96 27.23
CA LEU A 782 20.20 -2.51 25.87
C LEU A 782 19.37 -1.24 25.90
N THR A 783 19.81 -0.25 25.11
CA THR A 783 19.13 1.04 24.95
C THR A 783 18.57 1.12 23.53
N LEU A 784 17.25 1.08 23.41
CA LEU A 784 16.52 1.03 22.14
C LEU A 784 15.80 2.36 21.93
N VAL A 785 16.24 3.17 20.99
CA VAL A 785 15.67 4.48 20.68
C VAL A 785 14.88 4.41 19.39
N GLU A 786 15.52 4.08 18.28
CA GLU A 786 14.93 4.06 16.94
C GLU A 786 13.96 2.89 16.79
N MET A 787 12.92 3.12 16.01
CA MET A 787 11.97 2.06 15.63
C MET A 787 12.46 1.34 14.38
N GLU A 788 12.22 0.05 14.32
CA GLU A 788 12.69 -0.84 13.25
C GLU A 788 11.54 -1.64 12.61
N SER A 789 10.42 -0.98 12.32
CA SER A 789 9.21 -1.67 11.82
C SER A 789 9.44 -2.47 10.52
N SER A 790 10.45 -2.12 9.72
CA SER A 790 10.85 -2.86 8.51
C SER A 790 11.30 -4.29 8.82
N ARG A 791 11.89 -4.54 9.97
CA ARG A 791 12.33 -5.90 10.39
C ARG A 791 11.18 -6.87 10.65
N TRP A 792 9.95 -6.39 10.76
CA TRP A 792 8.78 -7.27 10.89
C TRP A 792 8.69 -8.29 9.75
N SER A 793 9.05 -7.92 8.54
CA SER A 793 9.00 -8.79 7.37
C SER A 793 10.09 -9.87 7.32
N ASP A 794 11.09 -9.81 8.20
CA ASP A 794 12.16 -10.80 8.26
C ASP A 794 11.69 -12.10 8.91
N TYR A 795 10.58 -12.07 9.63
CA TYR A 795 10.03 -13.17 10.41
C TYR A 795 8.55 -13.41 10.08
N ALA A 796 8.08 -14.63 10.30
CA ALA A 796 6.66 -14.96 10.23
C ALA A 796 6.02 -14.81 11.63
N TRP A 797 5.05 -13.89 11.71
CA TRP A 797 4.29 -13.60 12.93
C TRP A 797 2.83 -13.99 12.74
N ASN A 798 2.17 -14.41 13.82
CA ASN A 798 0.72 -14.57 13.82
C ASN A 798 0.07 -13.27 14.33
N ASP A 799 0.04 -12.29 13.51
CA ASP A 799 -0.61 -11.02 13.82
C ASP A 799 -1.36 -10.52 12.58
N SER A 800 -2.67 -10.51 12.65
CA SER A 800 -3.54 -9.96 11.59
C SER A 800 -3.34 -8.46 11.35
N LYS A 801 -2.73 -7.75 12.31
CA LYS A 801 -2.39 -6.33 12.21
C LYS A 801 -1.11 -6.09 11.38
N GLY A 802 -0.38 -7.13 11.06
CA GLY A 802 0.92 -7.07 10.42
C GLY A 802 0.92 -7.32 8.91
N LEU A 803 -0.22 -7.26 8.23
CA LEU A 803 -0.32 -7.54 6.79
C LEU A 803 0.50 -6.59 5.92
N TYR A 804 0.74 -5.36 6.37
CA TYR A 804 1.59 -4.42 5.70
C TYR A 804 2.63 -3.82 6.67
N ASN A 805 3.78 -4.43 6.71
CA ASN A 805 4.76 -4.29 7.80
C ASN A 805 5.53 -2.98 7.78
N VAL A 806 5.67 -2.38 6.63
CA VAL A 806 6.47 -1.16 6.42
C VAL A 806 5.59 0.08 6.54
N TYR A 807 4.38 0.00 5.98
CA TYR A 807 3.41 1.07 5.98
C TYR A 807 2.58 1.05 7.27
N ARG A 808 3.07 1.73 8.30
CA ARG A 808 2.44 1.79 9.61
C ARG A 808 2.25 3.22 10.06
N GLU A 809 1.13 3.44 10.71
CA GLU A 809 0.86 4.70 11.36
C GLU A 809 1.87 4.94 12.50
N ASN A 810 2.33 6.18 12.65
CA ASN A 810 3.17 6.56 13.77
C ASN A 810 2.47 6.35 15.10
N VAL A 811 3.18 5.81 16.09
CA VAL A 811 2.63 5.64 17.43
C VAL A 811 2.46 6.99 18.12
N ASN A 812 1.32 7.19 18.77
CA ASN A 812 1.10 8.35 19.62
C ASN A 812 1.63 8.08 21.03
N PHE A 813 2.84 8.57 21.32
CA PHE A 813 3.45 8.44 22.64
C PHE A 813 2.66 9.14 23.78
N GLY A 814 1.69 9.98 23.45
CA GLY A 814 0.80 10.59 24.45
C GLY A 814 -0.30 9.66 24.97
N SER A 815 -0.53 8.52 24.30
CA SER A 815 -1.62 7.60 24.63
C SER A 815 -1.28 6.17 24.21
N ILE A 816 -0.35 5.53 24.90
CA ILE A 816 0.01 4.12 24.66
C ILE A 816 -1.03 3.22 25.34
N GLU A 817 -1.66 2.35 24.57
CA GLU A 817 -2.71 1.44 25.02
C GLU A 817 -2.17 0.03 25.38
N SER A 818 -1.09 -0.41 24.72
CA SER A 818 -0.57 -1.75 24.97
C SER A 818 0.92 -1.89 24.70
N LEU A 819 1.49 -2.93 25.31
CA LEU A 819 2.81 -3.48 25.01
C LEU A 819 2.62 -4.93 24.60
N SER A 820 3.25 -5.33 23.48
CA SER A 820 3.42 -6.72 23.11
C SER A 820 4.90 -7.09 23.12
N LEU A 821 5.22 -8.18 23.79
CA LEU A 821 6.57 -8.73 23.83
C LEU A 821 6.57 -10.02 23.00
N TRP A 822 7.38 -10.07 21.97
CA TRP A 822 7.53 -11.22 21.10
C TRP A 822 8.93 -11.79 21.24
N TYR A 823 9.03 -13.10 21.33
CA TYR A 823 10.27 -13.85 21.32
C TYR A 823 10.20 -14.86 20.17
N ASN A 824 11.00 -14.68 19.13
CA ASN A 824 10.90 -15.42 17.87
C ASN A 824 12.27 -15.93 17.41
N ASN A 825 12.32 -16.57 16.26
CA ASN A 825 13.53 -17.16 15.66
C ASN A 825 14.14 -18.27 16.55
N LEU A 826 13.27 -19.09 17.13
CA LEU A 826 13.67 -20.14 18.07
C LEU A 826 14.27 -21.33 17.33
N PRO A 827 15.49 -21.80 17.71
CA PRO A 827 16.13 -22.95 17.09
C PRO A 827 15.30 -24.24 17.30
N LYS A 828 15.37 -25.15 16.33
CA LYS A 828 14.64 -26.43 16.37
C LYS A 828 15.26 -27.37 17.36
N ASP A 829 14.40 -28.14 18.08
CA ASP A 829 14.75 -29.24 18.99
C ASP A 829 15.76 -28.85 20.09
N GLN A 830 15.82 -27.57 20.41
CA GLN A 830 16.69 -27.02 21.45
C GLN A 830 15.86 -26.20 22.43
N GLN A 831 16.16 -26.35 23.72
CA GLN A 831 15.64 -25.42 24.72
C GLN A 831 16.49 -24.17 24.75
N VAL A 832 15.84 -23.02 24.59
CA VAL A 832 16.47 -21.70 24.72
C VAL A 832 16.00 -21.02 26.00
N THR A 833 16.89 -20.25 26.60
CA THR A 833 16.63 -19.57 27.86
C THR A 833 17.10 -18.12 27.77
N CYS A 834 16.18 -17.18 27.99
CA CYS A 834 16.47 -15.76 28.01
C CYS A 834 15.95 -15.16 29.32
N THR A 835 16.81 -14.47 30.07
CA THR A 835 16.37 -13.69 31.22
C THR A 835 16.20 -12.25 30.80
N ILE A 836 15.03 -11.70 31.05
CA ILE A 836 14.66 -10.32 30.68
C ILE A 836 14.34 -9.56 31.95
N GLY A 837 15.09 -8.49 32.21
CA GLY A 837 14.85 -7.54 33.28
C GLY A 837 13.63 -6.65 33.03
N PRO A 838 13.31 -5.75 33.96
CA PRO A 838 12.23 -4.80 33.75
C PRO A 838 12.42 -4.02 32.45
N ILE A 839 11.36 -3.97 31.65
CA ILE A 839 11.33 -3.13 30.45
C ILE A 839 10.88 -1.73 30.89
N LYS A 840 11.73 -0.73 30.69
CA LYS A 840 11.46 0.64 31.14
C LYS A 840 11.40 1.60 29.95
N ALA A 841 10.41 2.52 29.97
CA ALA A 841 10.43 3.69 29.13
C ALA A 841 11.27 4.77 29.79
N MET A 842 12.24 5.31 29.04
CA MET A 842 13.24 6.26 29.50
C MET A 842 13.17 7.56 28.70
N PRO A 843 13.61 8.71 29.24
CA PRO A 843 13.78 9.92 28.48
C PRO A 843 14.72 9.71 27.30
N MET A 844 14.31 10.10 26.09
CA MET A 844 15.23 10.27 24.96
C MET A 844 15.94 11.60 25.11
N VAL A 845 17.29 11.60 25.10
CA VAL A 845 18.11 12.76 25.39
C VAL A 845 19.17 12.99 24.30
N ALA A 846 19.51 14.24 24.04
CA ALA A 846 20.63 14.55 23.16
C ALA A 846 21.95 14.21 23.85
N CYS A 847 22.93 13.76 23.08
CA CYS A 847 24.29 13.49 23.52
C CYS A 847 25.30 14.14 22.56
N LYS A 848 26.56 14.07 22.91
CA LYS A 848 27.68 14.54 22.09
C LYS A 848 28.69 13.42 21.91
N VAL A 849 29.08 13.18 20.67
CA VAL A 849 30.20 12.29 20.32
C VAL A 849 31.43 13.15 20.14
N LYS A 850 32.44 13.00 21.01
CA LYS A 850 33.65 13.80 21.00
C LYS A 850 34.81 12.96 20.51
N ASN A 851 35.58 13.50 19.55
CA ASN A 851 36.76 12.87 18.96
C ASN A 851 36.53 11.40 18.59
N PRO A 852 35.48 11.11 17.76
CA PRO A 852 35.22 9.73 17.37
C PRO A 852 36.44 9.13 16.67
N THR A 853 36.74 7.91 17.03
CA THR A 853 37.89 7.14 16.55
C THR A 853 37.37 5.88 15.85
N VAL A 854 37.82 5.66 14.62
CA VAL A 854 37.46 4.49 13.81
C VAL A 854 38.73 3.69 13.55
N SER A 855 38.70 2.42 13.95
CA SER A 855 39.77 1.47 13.71
C SER A 855 39.29 0.31 12.89
N ILE A 856 39.99 0.00 11.79
CA ILE A 856 39.65 -1.15 10.91
C ILE A 856 40.94 -1.95 10.67
N ASN A 857 40.92 -3.22 10.99
CA ASN A 857 42.05 -4.15 10.85
C ASN A 857 43.34 -3.62 11.50
N GLY A 858 43.22 -2.88 12.63
CA GLY A 858 44.37 -2.33 13.39
C GLY A 858 44.84 -0.95 12.94
N LYS A 859 44.42 -0.44 11.79
CA LYS A 859 44.67 0.94 11.37
C LYS A 859 43.61 1.87 11.94
N THR A 860 43.99 3.01 12.42
CA THR A 860 43.12 3.88 13.21
C THR A 860 43.19 5.33 12.71
N ILE A 861 42.01 5.95 12.58
CA ILE A 861 41.88 7.38 12.38
C ILE A 861 41.10 7.99 13.54
N VAL A 862 41.50 9.16 13.97
CA VAL A 862 40.80 10.01 14.93
C VAL A 862 40.22 11.19 14.18
N LEU A 863 38.97 11.51 14.47
CA LEU A 863 38.25 12.64 13.89
C LEU A 863 38.15 13.74 14.98
N PRO A 864 39.03 14.77 14.98
CA PRO A 864 39.09 15.77 16.05
C PRO A 864 37.91 16.75 15.96
N VAL A 865 36.75 16.31 16.43
CA VAL A 865 35.49 17.05 16.32
C VAL A 865 34.51 16.66 17.41
N GLU A 866 33.59 17.57 17.75
CA GLU A 866 32.42 17.31 18.59
C GLU A 866 31.16 17.28 17.74
N MET A 867 30.44 16.17 17.80
CA MET A 867 29.25 15.93 17.01
C MET A 867 28.02 15.88 17.94
N PRO A 868 27.11 16.87 17.90
CA PRO A 868 25.86 16.81 18.63
C PRO A 868 24.89 15.81 17.95
N SER A 869 23.94 15.25 18.71
CA SER A 869 22.90 14.37 18.17
C SER A 869 22.22 14.98 16.96
N GLY A 870 22.07 14.19 15.90
CA GLY A 870 21.51 14.58 14.60
C GLY A 870 22.55 15.05 13.59
N SER A 871 23.79 15.41 14.00
CA SER A 871 24.88 15.68 13.06
C SER A 871 25.43 14.38 12.48
N TYR A 872 26.00 14.47 11.28
CA TYR A 872 26.68 13.33 10.65
C TYR A 872 27.95 13.79 9.93
N LEU A 873 28.87 12.86 9.78
CA LEU A 873 30.13 13.04 9.11
C LEU A 873 30.25 12.08 7.95
N GLU A 874 30.65 12.58 6.79
CA GLU A 874 31.02 11.77 5.63
C GLU A 874 32.53 11.82 5.43
N PHE A 875 33.16 10.65 5.38
CA PHE A 875 34.56 10.45 5.07
C PHE A 875 34.69 9.65 3.76
N ASN A 876 35.53 10.13 2.89
CA ASN A 876 35.90 9.40 1.67
C ASN A 876 37.40 9.21 1.51
N ALA A 877 37.79 8.24 0.69
CA ALA A 877 39.17 7.81 0.50
C ALA A 877 40.15 8.90 -0.03
N SER A 878 39.64 10.01 -0.55
CA SER A 878 40.46 11.16 -0.95
C SER A 878 40.82 12.10 0.21
N ASN A 879 40.66 11.63 1.44
CA ASN A 879 40.86 12.37 2.70
C ASN A 879 39.93 13.57 2.87
N ASN A 880 38.75 13.52 2.22
CA ASN A 880 37.71 14.52 2.40
C ASN A 880 36.80 14.06 3.53
N CYS A 881 36.84 14.79 4.62
CA CYS A 881 36.07 14.56 5.81
C CYS A 881 35.22 15.79 6.10
N THR A 882 33.90 15.68 5.98
CA THR A 882 32.96 16.79 6.14
C THR A 882 31.96 16.48 7.23
N LEU A 883 31.86 17.36 8.21
CA LEU A 883 30.80 17.35 9.22
C LEU A 883 29.62 18.16 8.74
N TYR A 884 28.45 17.54 8.80
CA TYR A 884 27.16 18.13 8.50
C TYR A 884 26.29 18.23 9.75
N GLY A 885 25.46 19.24 9.82
CA GLY A 885 24.39 19.33 10.81
C GLY A 885 23.17 18.47 10.41
N SER A 886 22.15 18.48 11.24
CA SER A 886 20.94 17.65 11.09
C SER A 886 20.12 17.92 9.82
N LYS A 887 20.33 19.08 9.18
CA LYS A 887 19.68 19.48 7.92
C LYS A 887 20.60 19.32 6.71
N GLY A 888 21.83 18.81 6.92
CA GLY A 888 22.82 18.66 5.86
C GLY A 888 23.63 19.92 5.57
N GLU A 889 23.53 20.97 6.40
CA GLU A 889 24.40 22.12 6.34
C GLU A 889 25.85 21.74 6.69
N ILE A 890 26.82 22.23 5.96
CA ILE A 890 28.23 21.99 6.25
C ILE A 890 28.61 22.79 7.49
N ILE A 891 28.98 22.10 8.58
CA ILE A 891 29.50 22.71 9.80
C ILE A 891 31.00 22.99 9.67
N SER A 892 31.75 21.95 9.28
CA SER A 892 33.21 22.06 9.14
C SER A 892 33.77 20.97 8.24
N ARG A 893 34.97 21.21 7.73
CA ARG A 893 35.81 20.18 7.09
C ARG A 893 36.88 19.78 8.12
N ILE A 894 37.06 18.49 8.30
CA ILE A 894 37.91 17.89 9.32
C ILE A 894 39.14 17.31 8.64
N THR A 895 40.29 17.51 9.23
CA THR A 895 41.51 16.77 8.89
C THR A 895 41.62 15.61 9.87
N PRO A 896 41.43 14.34 9.43
CA PRO A 896 41.59 13.20 10.33
C PRO A 896 43.07 13.03 10.74
N ASP A 897 43.27 12.58 11.96
CA ASP A 897 44.62 12.21 12.48
C ASP A 897 44.78 10.68 12.41
N GLY A 898 45.94 10.20 11.96
CA GLY A 898 46.27 8.78 11.91
C GLY A 898 46.36 8.21 10.49
N GLU A 899 46.29 6.90 10.38
CA GLU A 899 46.44 6.16 9.10
C GLU A 899 45.08 5.76 8.54
N ILE A 900 44.82 6.16 7.27
CA ILE A 900 43.55 5.82 6.61
C ILE A 900 43.39 4.28 6.52
N PRO A 901 42.34 3.71 7.11
CA PRO A 901 42.12 2.28 7.05
C PRO A 901 41.79 1.78 5.63
N VAL A 902 42.13 0.51 5.38
CA VAL A 902 41.85 -0.21 4.16
C VAL A 902 40.90 -1.36 4.48
N LEU A 903 39.85 -1.49 3.71
CA LEU A 903 38.94 -2.63 3.74
C LEU A 903 39.52 -3.78 2.93
N SER A 904 39.83 -4.89 3.56
CA SER A 904 40.15 -6.13 2.86
C SER A 904 38.89 -6.75 2.27
N SER A 905 39.02 -7.58 1.24
CA SER A 905 37.91 -8.39 0.75
C SER A 905 37.42 -9.35 1.82
N GLY A 906 36.10 -9.46 2.01
CA GLY A 906 35.49 -10.30 3.05
C GLY A 906 35.32 -9.59 4.39
N GLU A 907 35.58 -10.30 5.50
CA GLU A 907 35.39 -9.78 6.86
C GLU A 907 36.50 -8.80 7.28
N ASN A 908 36.13 -7.71 7.92
CA ASN A 908 36.99 -6.69 8.49
C ASN A 908 36.64 -6.46 9.94
N HIS A 909 37.66 -6.44 10.82
CA HIS A 909 37.45 -6.14 12.21
C HIS A 909 37.34 -4.62 12.42
N VAL A 910 36.17 -4.18 12.84
CA VAL A 910 35.87 -2.75 13.05
C VAL A 910 35.75 -2.46 14.55
N ARG A 911 36.34 -1.37 15.00
CA ARG A 911 36.14 -0.83 16.32
C ARG A 911 35.92 0.67 16.25
N VAL A 912 34.93 1.14 17.02
CA VAL A 912 34.64 2.57 17.18
C VAL A 912 34.75 2.94 18.64
N SER A 913 35.35 4.09 18.93
CA SER A 913 35.37 4.68 20.26
C SER A 913 35.22 6.20 20.17
N CYS A 914 34.99 6.83 21.28
CA CYS A 914 34.99 8.28 21.42
C CYS A 914 35.48 8.67 22.84
N ASP A 915 35.84 9.93 23.03
CA ASP A 915 36.18 10.42 24.36
C ASP A 915 34.93 10.37 25.25
N SER A 916 35.18 10.11 26.54
CA SER A 916 34.09 10.22 27.52
C SER A 916 33.58 11.66 27.58
N ALA A 917 32.30 11.84 27.45
CA ALA A 917 31.64 13.13 27.56
C ALA A 917 31.00 13.26 28.95
N ASP A 918 30.97 14.47 29.48
CA ASP A 918 30.10 14.82 30.59
C ASP A 918 28.64 14.78 30.08
N GLY A 919 27.84 13.82 30.55
CA GLY A 919 26.43 13.72 30.16
C GLY A 919 25.97 12.33 29.77
N PRO A 920 24.86 12.21 29.03
CA PRO A 920 24.32 10.91 28.57
C PRO A 920 25.34 10.16 27.72
N PRO A 921 25.43 8.82 27.84
CA PRO A 921 26.35 8.01 27.05
C PRO A 921 26.20 8.28 25.57
N PRO A 922 27.27 8.58 24.83
CA PRO A 922 27.21 8.81 23.39
C PRO A 922 26.69 7.57 22.65
N ARG A 923 25.81 7.77 21.67
CA ARG A 923 25.37 6.76 20.70
C ARG A 923 25.71 7.25 19.29
N LEU A 924 26.23 6.36 18.50
CA LEU A 924 26.59 6.63 17.12
C LEU A 924 26.23 5.48 16.20
N LYS A 925 26.10 5.77 14.92
CA LYS A 925 25.94 4.76 13.87
C LYS A 925 27.05 4.97 12.85
N LEU A 926 27.85 3.93 12.63
CA LEU A 926 28.85 3.90 11.57
C LEU A 926 28.30 3.07 10.41
N THR A 927 28.29 3.66 9.23
CA THR A 927 27.96 2.98 7.96
C THR A 927 29.21 2.94 7.10
N ILE A 928 29.82 1.77 6.98
CA ILE A 928 30.95 1.52 6.09
C ILE A 928 30.41 1.34 4.67
N ILE A 929 31.06 1.99 3.71
CA ILE A 929 30.62 2.00 2.31
C ILE A 929 31.74 1.39 1.46
N SER A 930 31.43 0.32 0.73
CA SER A 930 32.34 -0.30 -0.23
C SER A 930 31.70 -0.35 -1.62
N HIS A 931 32.54 -0.35 -2.65
CA HIS A 931 32.12 -0.30 -4.04
C HIS A 931 32.73 -1.44 -4.85
N GLY A 932 31.95 -2.01 -5.76
CA GLY A 932 32.39 -2.97 -6.77
C GLY A 932 32.83 -2.29 -8.05
N GLU A 933 33.20 -3.12 -9.04
CA GLU A 933 33.55 -2.69 -10.40
C GLU A 933 32.33 -2.10 -11.12
N PRO A 934 32.52 -1.10 -11.99
CA PRO A 934 31.47 -0.53 -12.82
C PRO A 934 30.70 -1.57 -13.65
N LEU A 935 29.39 -1.35 -13.83
CA LEU A 935 28.52 -2.17 -14.68
C LEU A 935 28.70 -1.81 -16.14
#